data_2bca53dd78ef478e4dd776122225654e
#
_entry.id   2bca53dd78ef478e4dd776122225654e
#
_cell.length_a   1.000
_cell.length_b   1.000
_cell.length_c   1.000
_cell.angle_alpha   90.00
_cell.angle_beta   90.00
_cell.angle_gamma   90.00
#
_symmetry.space_group_name_H-M   'P 1'
#
loop_
_entity.id
_entity.type
_entity.pdbx_description
1 polymer ?
#
loop_
_entity_poly.entity_id
_entity_poly.type
_entity_poly.pdbx_seq_one_letter_code
_entity_poly.pdbx_strand_id
1 'polypeptide(L)'
;MKLERRTWAVIAVAAALLSLTIGGLVVWRVERALSASRGGAAAKELLAVEARSLGAQPNPGFEGISAPAVFKSAAFFQGRLCLAGPAGLSAYSADGRLEHFYRVGIDLPAAPLGQMAVGMLTDSRQPELLIATMGEGVLAFDGQSFRQIRARDEEARAVTAILPLGSGRLLIGAAKLGLLIYDGKTLKHFHTTTDNFYVTALAGSEAELWVGTLNDGLLYFHGGQTERIGEEQGLPDRRVERIALSAGRAYVGTPVGVGEVREGKVLRVLSKGRYARALLVDGDALLVGQVAEGVLSVPLSGPEDDVKARRPIVAVAGTGSNDSHPFRKGRGKDGAPASFTVEEFFVVGESRYALASDGLMQREPGGEWRRILSSGGAHLTDSDISALMVASDGRLWVGYFDRGLDILSPDGAVQHVENEHIFCVNRIVEDARRGAVAVATANGLVTFDRDGRQKQTLTREDGLIADHVTDIALYGSGMALATPAGITFLDDSGAHSIYAFQGLINNHVYALGASGEQLVAGTLGGLSLLMGGSVHRNLNTANSGLKHNWITALVPVGGDWLVGAYGAGVMRLEAGGSVAPTEATKIGVVVNPTAMIADGRLVLAGTLDQGLLVGDATGTRWTTITAGLPSLNVTALAIHNGVVYIGTENGLVKISEDKL
;
A
#
# COMPACT_ATOMS: atom_id res chain seq x y z
N MET A 1 16.51 -3.77 68.75
CA MET A 1 16.70 -4.28 67.32
C MET A 1 15.49 -4.99 66.69
N LYS A 2 14.67 -5.74 67.46
CA LYS A 2 13.45 -6.37 66.86
C LYS A 2 12.25 -5.43 66.74
N LEU A 3 12.15 -4.36 67.54
CA LEU A 3 11.06 -3.36 67.44
C LEU A 3 11.22 -2.42 66.20
N GLU A 4 12.43 -2.00 65.89
CA GLU A 4 12.71 -1.12 64.75
C GLU A 4 12.40 -1.79 63.39
N ARG A 5 12.69 -3.08 63.22
CA ARG A 5 12.37 -3.82 61.97
C ARG A 5 10.86 -3.92 61.69
N ARG A 6 10.04 -4.04 62.75
CA ARG A 6 8.58 -4.08 62.61
C ARG A 6 8.02 -2.70 62.21
N THR A 7 8.59 -1.62 62.76
CA THR A 7 8.18 -0.25 62.43
C THR A 7 8.52 0.08 60.99
N TRP A 8 9.72 -0.28 60.50
CA TRP A 8 10.11 -0.10 59.11
C TRP A 8 9.28 -0.95 58.13
N ALA A 9 8.90 -2.16 58.49
CA ALA A 9 8.03 -3.00 57.68
C ALA A 9 6.61 -2.39 57.54
N VAL A 10 6.07 -1.83 58.63
CA VAL A 10 4.76 -1.16 58.63
C VAL A 10 4.80 0.11 57.78
N ILE A 11 5.88 0.90 57.85
CA ILE A 11 6.07 2.11 57.03
C ILE A 11 6.20 1.74 55.56
N ALA A 12 6.94 0.68 55.22
CA ALA A 12 7.09 0.22 53.84
C ALA A 12 5.76 -0.30 53.25
N VAL A 13 4.97 -1.03 54.03
CA VAL A 13 3.62 -1.48 53.58
C VAL A 13 2.68 -0.29 53.46
N ALA A 14 2.70 0.67 54.38
CA ALA A 14 1.87 1.89 54.28
C ALA A 14 2.26 2.75 53.07
N ALA A 15 3.56 2.89 52.75
CA ALA A 15 4.05 3.60 51.58
C ALA A 15 3.66 2.87 50.27
N ALA A 16 3.72 1.55 50.22
CA ALA A 16 3.29 0.75 49.08
C ALA A 16 1.77 0.86 48.84
N LEU A 17 0.97 0.81 49.88
CA LEU A 17 -0.49 1.01 49.82
C LEU A 17 -0.83 2.44 49.39
N LEU A 18 -0.13 3.45 49.87
CA LEU A 18 -0.30 4.83 49.46
C LEU A 18 0.06 5.05 47.98
N SER A 19 1.13 4.40 47.51
CA SER A 19 1.53 4.44 46.10
C SER A 19 0.51 3.77 45.17
N LEU A 20 -0.08 2.63 45.60
CA LEU A 20 -1.14 1.93 44.88
C LEU A 20 -2.44 2.75 44.84
N THR A 21 -2.79 3.43 45.94
CA THR A 21 -4.00 4.30 45.97
C THR A 21 -3.81 5.57 45.13
N ILE A 22 -2.63 6.18 45.17
CA ILE A 22 -2.31 7.35 44.32
C ILE A 22 -2.27 6.93 42.83
N GLY A 23 -1.62 5.79 42.53
CA GLY A 23 -1.59 5.23 41.16
C GLY A 23 -3.01 4.93 40.64
N GLY A 24 -3.85 4.28 41.47
CA GLY A 24 -5.26 4.02 41.14
C GLY A 24 -6.09 5.30 40.92
N LEU A 25 -5.84 6.34 41.75
CA LEU A 25 -6.53 7.62 41.62
C LEU A 25 -6.09 8.41 40.38
N VAL A 26 -4.84 8.30 40.00
CA VAL A 26 -4.31 8.91 38.75
C VAL A 26 -4.87 8.18 37.52
N VAL A 27 -4.87 6.85 37.51
CA VAL A 27 -5.48 6.06 36.44
C VAL A 27 -6.95 6.36 36.34
N TRP A 28 -7.69 6.35 37.46
CA TRP A 28 -9.11 6.70 37.47
C TRP A 28 -9.40 8.14 37.01
N ARG A 29 -8.55 9.13 37.40
CA ARG A 29 -8.68 10.52 36.88
C ARG A 29 -8.38 10.62 35.41
N VAL A 30 -7.36 9.91 34.91
CA VAL A 30 -7.02 9.86 33.48
C VAL A 30 -8.15 9.18 32.70
N GLU A 31 -8.64 8.03 33.16
CA GLU A 31 -9.81 7.37 32.54
C GLU A 31 -11.07 8.23 32.61
N ARG A 32 -11.31 8.94 33.71
CA ARG A 32 -12.46 9.84 33.82
C ARG A 32 -12.30 11.12 33.01
N ALA A 33 -11.09 11.63 32.83
CA ALA A 33 -10.80 12.75 31.92
C ALA A 33 -10.90 12.30 30.45
N LEU A 34 -10.41 11.10 30.15
CA LEU A 34 -10.58 10.46 28.84
C LEU A 34 -12.06 10.11 28.54
N SER A 35 -12.80 9.63 29.53
CA SER A 35 -14.23 9.36 29.37
C SER A 35 -15.07 10.65 29.40
N ALA A 36 -14.66 11.70 30.09
CA ALA A 36 -15.32 13.01 30.04
C ALA A 36 -14.97 13.77 28.73
N SER A 37 -13.79 13.61 28.18
CA SER A 37 -13.46 14.05 26.82
C SER A 37 -14.19 13.23 25.74
N ARG A 38 -14.50 11.95 26.04
CA ARG A 38 -15.33 11.07 25.21
C ARG A 38 -16.83 11.25 25.43
N GLY A 39 -17.25 11.75 26.58
CA GLY A 39 -18.65 11.88 27.02
C GLY A 39 -19.17 13.34 27.09
N GLY A 40 -18.36 14.32 26.73
CA GLY A 40 -18.89 15.61 26.29
C GLY A 40 -19.77 15.31 25.08
N ALA A 41 -21.10 15.54 25.19
CA ALA A 41 -22.03 15.38 24.09
C ALA A 41 -21.38 15.99 22.85
N ALA A 42 -20.76 15.14 22.02
CA ALA A 42 -20.39 15.50 20.68
C ALA A 42 -21.73 15.87 20.05
N ALA A 43 -22.04 17.14 19.99
CA ALA A 43 -22.95 17.64 19.01
C ALA A 43 -22.57 16.90 17.75
N LYS A 44 -23.48 16.19 17.08
CA LYS A 44 -23.28 15.45 15.85
C LYS A 44 -22.54 16.40 14.92
N GLU A 45 -21.21 16.32 14.92
CA GLU A 45 -20.38 17.34 14.32
C GLU A 45 -20.57 17.19 12.82
N LEU A 46 -21.17 18.21 12.24
CA LEU A 46 -21.38 18.31 10.81
C LEU A 46 -19.99 18.48 10.21
N LEU A 47 -19.48 17.43 9.58
CA LEU A 47 -18.25 17.52 8.82
C LEU A 47 -18.51 18.37 7.57
N ALA A 48 -17.72 19.43 7.39
CA ALA A 48 -17.82 20.25 6.21
C ALA A 48 -17.48 19.41 4.97
N VAL A 49 -18.40 19.34 4.02
CA VAL A 49 -18.25 18.58 2.77
C VAL A 49 -18.31 19.53 1.58
N GLU A 50 -17.53 19.23 0.57
CA GLU A 50 -17.53 19.87 -0.73
C GLU A 50 -17.96 18.85 -1.78
N ALA A 51 -19.05 19.13 -2.50
CA ALA A 51 -19.48 18.38 -3.67
C ALA A 51 -19.30 19.27 -4.90
N ARG A 52 -18.32 18.97 -5.74
CA ARG A 52 -17.95 19.80 -6.90
C ARG A 52 -17.66 18.96 -8.13
N SER A 53 -17.92 19.49 -9.32
CA SER A 53 -17.44 18.89 -10.56
C SER A 53 -15.91 18.83 -10.54
N LEU A 54 -15.38 17.69 -10.92
CA LEU A 54 -13.95 17.49 -11.04
C LEU A 54 -13.50 18.15 -12.36
N GLY A 55 -12.73 19.22 -12.25
CA GLY A 55 -12.05 19.83 -13.40
C GLY A 55 -10.90 18.96 -13.90
N ALA A 56 -10.30 19.37 -15.03
CA ALA A 56 -9.05 18.78 -15.46
C ALA A 56 -8.01 18.86 -14.34
N GLN A 57 -7.36 17.74 -14.05
CA GLN A 57 -6.32 17.72 -13.02
C GLN A 57 -5.09 18.50 -13.51
N PRO A 58 -4.47 19.34 -12.68
CA PRO A 58 -3.20 19.97 -13.02
C PRO A 58 -2.17 18.86 -13.30
N ASN A 59 -1.59 18.90 -14.49
CA ASN A 59 -0.52 17.98 -14.87
C ASN A 59 0.59 18.76 -15.58
N PRO A 60 1.78 18.87 -15.01
CA PRO A 60 2.90 19.57 -15.64
C PRO A 60 3.47 18.85 -16.86
N GLY A 61 2.94 17.69 -17.22
CA GLY A 61 3.36 16.91 -18.38
C GLY A 61 3.83 15.49 -18.03
N PHE A 62 3.40 14.96 -16.89
CA PHE A 62 3.65 13.57 -16.56
C PHE A 62 2.89 12.63 -17.48
N GLU A 63 3.59 11.58 -17.90
CA GLU A 63 3.05 10.48 -18.68
C GLU A 63 3.10 9.20 -17.84
N GLY A 64 1.97 8.50 -17.73
CA GLY A 64 1.92 7.20 -17.06
C GLY A 64 2.65 6.13 -17.85
N ILE A 65 3.52 5.39 -17.20
CA ILE A 65 4.12 4.19 -17.77
C ILE A 65 3.30 3.01 -17.30
N SER A 66 2.64 2.33 -18.21
CA SER A 66 1.91 1.08 -18.03
C SER A 66 1.34 0.91 -16.61
N ALA A 67 0.05 1.06 -16.45
CA ALA A 67 -0.58 0.75 -15.17
C ALA A 67 -0.71 -0.77 -15.01
N PRO A 68 -0.42 -1.34 -13.83
CA PRO A 68 -0.72 -2.73 -13.57
C PRO A 68 -2.23 -2.93 -13.67
N ALA A 69 -2.65 -4.01 -14.30
CA ALA A 69 -4.05 -4.40 -14.33
C ALA A 69 -4.41 -5.11 -13.00
N VAL A 70 -4.26 -4.39 -11.90
CA VAL A 70 -4.75 -4.83 -10.60
C VAL A 70 -6.12 -4.22 -10.39
N PHE A 71 -7.16 -5.06 -10.40
CA PHE A 71 -8.53 -4.64 -10.20
C PHE A 71 -8.98 -4.95 -8.77
N LYS A 72 -9.70 -4.02 -8.15
CA LYS A 72 -10.22 -4.14 -6.79
C LYS A 72 -11.74 -4.16 -6.73
N SER A 73 -12.41 -3.52 -7.69
CA SER A 73 -13.87 -3.49 -7.77
C SER A 73 -14.35 -3.43 -9.21
N ALA A 74 -15.55 -3.95 -9.45
CA ALA A 74 -16.18 -3.98 -10.76
C ALA A 74 -17.65 -3.55 -10.66
N ALA A 75 -18.12 -2.81 -11.66
CA ALA A 75 -19.52 -2.43 -11.79
C ALA A 75 -19.95 -2.38 -13.25
N PHE A 76 -21.22 -2.72 -13.51
CA PHE A 76 -21.83 -2.48 -14.81
C PHE A 76 -22.57 -1.15 -14.75
N PHE A 77 -22.19 -0.19 -15.59
CA PHE A 77 -22.77 1.14 -15.59
C PHE A 77 -22.97 1.66 -17.02
N GLN A 78 -24.21 2.05 -17.35
CA GLN A 78 -24.61 2.56 -18.66
C GLN A 78 -24.12 1.68 -19.85
N GLY A 79 -24.26 0.35 -19.72
CA GLY A 79 -23.87 -0.60 -20.76
C GLY A 79 -22.36 -0.87 -20.85
N ARG A 80 -21.55 -0.29 -19.96
CA ARG A 80 -20.10 -0.49 -19.89
C ARG A 80 -19.73 -1.31 -18.64
N LEU A 81 -18.71 -2.13 -18.79
CA LEU A 81 -18.04 -2.77 -17.65
C LEU A 81 -16.97 -1.80 -17.15
N CYS A 82 -17.14 -1.30 -15.93
CA CYS A 82 -16.19 -0.44 -15.25
C CYS A 82 -15.37 -1.27 -14.25
N LEU A 83 -14.04 -1.19 -14.33
CA LEU A 83 -13.11 -1.85 -13.43
C LEU A 83 -12.24 -0.79 -12.75
N ALA A 84 -12.28 -0.74 -11.41
CA ALA A 84 -11.48 0.17 -10.61
C ALA A 84 -10.31 -0.55 -9.93
N GLY A 85 -9.19 0.14 -9.83
CA GLY A 85 -8.00 -0.34 -9.14
C GLY A 85 -7.09 0.83 -8.76
N PRO A 86 -5.93 0.54 -8.15
CA PRO A 86 -4.99 1.57 -7.72
C PRO A 86 -4.59 2.54 -8.84
N ALA A 87 -4.42 2.04 -10.06
CA ALA A 87 -3.98 2.83 -11.20
C ALA A 87 -5.08 3.71 -11.82
N GLY A 88 -6.36 3.40 -11.63
CA GLY A 88 -7.46 4.16 -12.20
C GLY A 88 -8.73 3.36 -12.47
N LEU A 89 -9.60 3.97 -13.29
CA LEU A 89 -10.87 3.40 -13.73
C LEU A 89 -10.78 3.06 -15.21
N SER A 90 -10.94 1.77 -15.55
CA SER A 90 -11.06 1.28 -16.92
C SER A 90 -12.52 1.09 -17.28
N ALA A 91 -12.97 1.64 -18.40
CA ALA A 91 -14.31 1.45 -18.95
C ALA A 91 -14.22 0.61 -20.24
N TYR A 92 -14.83 -0.55 -20.22
CA TYR A 92 -14.88 -1.48 -21.34
C TYR A 92 -16.29 -1.49 -21.94
N SER A 93 -16.38 -1.54 -23.27
CA SER A 93 -17.63 -1.81 -23.99
C SER A 93 -18.12 -3.24 -23.74
N ALA A 94 -19.36 -3.53 -24.14
CA ALA A 94 -19.98 -4.84 -23.98
C ALA A 94 -19.23 -5.98 -24.72
N ASP A 95 -18.48 -5.65 -25.77
CA ASP A 95 -17.62 -6.58 -26.52
C ASP A 95 -16.21 -6.74 -25.90
N GLY A 96 -15.96 -6.17 -24.73
CA GLY A 96 -14.70 -6.30 -23.99
C GLY A 96 -13.56 -5.40 -24.46
N ARG A 97 -13.84 -4.43 -25.35
CA ARG A 97 -12.85 -3.45 -25.80
C ARG A 97 -12.72 -2.32 -24.78
N LEU A 98 -11.48 -1.97 -24.38
CA LEU A 98 -11.20 -0.80 -23.57
C LEU A 98 -11.57 0.48 -24.36
N GLU A 99 -12.58 1.22 -23.88
CA GLU A 99 -13.00 2.50 -24.46
C GLU A 99 -12.29 3.68 -23.83
N HIS A 100 -12.11 3.62 -22.51
CA HIS A 100 -11.47 4.70 -21.77
C HIS A 100 -10.72 4.18 -20.54
N PHE A 101 -9.59 4.81 -20.22
CA PHE A 101 -8.86 4.60 -18.98
C PHE A 101 -8.57 5.94 -18.31
N TYR A 102 -9.24 6.17 -17.18
CA TYR A 102 -9.06 7.36 -16.34
C TYR A 102 -7.98 7.06 -15.30
N ARG A 103 -6.83 7.72 -15.41
CA ARG A 103 -5.63 7.46 -14.59
C ARG A 103 -5.66 8.26 -13.30
N VAL A 104 -5.38 7.60 -12.20
CA VAL A 104 -5.16 8.26 -10.91
C VAL A 104 -3.95 9.19 -11.00
N GLY A 105 -4.09 10.40 -10.43
CA GLY A 105 -3.07 11.45 -10.46
C GLY A 105 -2.98 12.24 -11.76
N ILE A 106 -3.54 11.73 -12.87
CA ILE A 106 -3.50 12.38 -14.19
C ILE A 106 -4.90 12.89 -14.60
N ASP A 107 -5.87 11.97 -14.65
CA ASP A 107 -7.27 12.27 -14.98
C ASP A 107 -8.13 12.42 -13.73
N LEU A 108 -7.77 11.68 -12.68
CA LEU A 108 -8.42 11.61 -11.37
C LEU A 108 -7.48 12.11 -10.27
N PRO A 109 -8.00 12.45 -9.07
CA PRO A 109 -7.16 12.78 -7.92
C PRO A 109 -6.16 11.68 -7.57
N ALA A 110 -5.05 12.06 -6.96
CA ALA A 110 -3.96 11.15 -6.58
C ALA A 110 -4.32 10.29 -5.35
N ALA A 111 -5.29 9.40 -5.51
CA ALA A 111 -5.70 8.45 -4.48
C ALA A 111 -6.16 7.13 -5.11
N PRO A 112 -5.74 5.97 -4.58
CA PRO A 112 -6.16 4.66 -5.07
C PRO A 112 -7.67 4.52 -5.08
N LEU A 113 -8.22 3.94 -6.15
CA LEU A 113 -9.64 3.64 -6.24
C LEU A 113 -9.94 2.30 -5.55
N GLY A 114 -11.02 2.28 -4.80
CA GLY A 114 -11.51 1.11 -4.08
C GLY A 114 -12.87 0.64 -4.55
N GLN A 115 -13.76 0.36 -3.60
CA GLN A 115 -15.10 -0.16 -3.85
C GLN A 115 -15.92 0.77 -4.74
N MET A 116 -16.66 0.18 -5.67
CA MET A 116 -17.65 0.87 -6.51
C MET A 116 -19.07 0.41 -6.19
N ALA A 117 -20.02 1.32 -6.37
CA ALA A 117 -21.45 1.03 -6.32
C ALA A 117 -22.23 1.95 -7.26
N VAL A 118 -23.30 1.47 -7.86
CA VAL A 118 -24.22 2.31 -8.63
C VAL A 118 -25.33 2.79 -7.72
N GLY A 119 -25.57 4.09 -7.68
CA GLY A 119 -26.62 4.67 -6.84
C GLY A 119 -27.10 6.02 -7.35
N MET A 120 -28.29 6.41 -6.89
CA MET A 120 -28.84 7.73 -7.14
C MET A 120 -28.82 8.51 -5.84
N LEU A 121 -28.08 9.62 -5.81
CA LEU A 121 -27.98 10.47 -4.63
C LEU A 121 -29.03 11.58 -4.67
N THR A 122 -29.38 12.14 -3.52
CA THR A 122 -30.37 13.22 -3.39
C THR A 122 -29.99 14.49 -4.17
N ASP A 123 -28.70 14.72 -4.38
CA ASP A 123 -28.13 15.85 -5.12
C ASP A 123 -27.80 15.51 -6.59
N SER A 124 -28.13 14.30 -7.06
CA SER A 124 -27.96 13.90 -8.45
C SER A 124 -29.30 13.77 -9.18
N ARG A 125 -29.27 13.90 -10.50
CA ARG A 125 -30.47 13.81 -11.37
C ARG A 125 -30.67 12.44 -11.99
N GLN A 126 -29.65 11.61 -11.97
CA GLN A 126 -29.60 10.27 -12.56
C GLN A 126 -28.69 9.38 -11.70
N PRO A 127 -28.78 8.06 -11.84
CA PRO A 127 -27.84 7.17 -11.20
C PRO A 127 -26.39 7.49 -11.61
N GLU A 128 -25.48 7.44 -10.65
CA GLU A 128 -24.05 7.67 -10.81
C GLU A 128 -23.29 6.40 -10.39
N LEU A 129 -22.12 6.19 -10.98
CA LEU A 129 -21.15 5.23 -10.48
C LEU A 129 -20.34 5.90 -9.38
N LEU A 130 -20.57 5.48 -8.15
CA LEU A 130 -19.89 5.97 -6.95
C LEU A 130 -18.63 5.13 -6.73
N ILE A 131 -17.51 5.80 -6.46
CA ILE A 131 -16.19 5.17 -6.35
C ILE A 131 -15.54 5.68 -5.07
N ALA A 132 -15.26 4.78 -4.14
CA ALA A 132 -14.50 5.07 -2.93
C ALA A 132 -13.03 5.35 -3.28
N THR A 133 -12.41 6.32 -2.61
CA THR A 133 -10.97 6.60 -2.76
C THR A 133 -10.27 6.60 -1.39
N MET A 134 -9.03 6.16 -1.37
CA MET A 134 -8.21 6.12 -0.15
C MET A 134 -7.47 7.46 0.08
N GLY A 135 -8.24 8.56 0.25
CA GLY A 135 -7.66 9.86 0.58
C GLY A 135 -8.34 11.07 -0.06
N GLU A 136 -9.22 10.87 -1.05
CA GLU A 136 -9.88 11.96 -1.77
C GLU A 136 -11.41 11.90 -1.70
N GLY A 137 -11.97 11.10 -0.78
CA GLY A 137 -13.42 10.97 -0.57
C GLY A 137 -14.07 10.02 -1.57
N VAL A 138 -15.23 10.41 -2.10
CA VAL A 138 -15.99 9.62 -3.09
C VAL A 138 -16.02 10.36 -4.42
N LEU A 139 -15.72 9.67 -5.51
CA LEU A 139 -15.96 10.14 -6.86
C LEU A 139 -17.32 9.61 -7.34
N ALA A 140 -18.11 10.47 -7.95
CA ALA A 140 -19.37 10.13 -8.60
C ALA A 140 -19.23 10.40 -10.09
N PHE A 141 -19.41 9.37 -10.91
CA PHE A 141 -19.26 9.40 -12.37
C PHE A 141 -20.62 9.25 -13.04
N ASP A 142 -21.00 10.20 -13.85
CA ASP A 142 -22.29 10.22 -14.56
C ASP A 142 -22.26 9.54 -15.94
N GLY A 143 -21.10 9.00 -16.34
CA GLY A 143 -20.84 8.41 -17.65
C GLY A 143 -20.04 9.30 -18.58
N GLN A 144 -19.89 10.60 -18.24
CA GLN A 144 -19.13 11.59 -19.03
C GLN A 144 -18.14 12.39 -18.15
N SER A 145 -18.59 12.79 -16.96
CA SER A 145 -17.84 13.64 -16.04
C SER A 145 -17.82 13.09 -14.63
N PHE A 146 -16.80 13.50 -13.87
CA PHE A 146 -16.69 13.16 -12.46
C PHE A 146 -17.12 14.32 -11.59
N ARG A 147 -17.76 13.99 -10.47
CA ARG A 147 -18.01 14.86 -9.35
C ARG A 147 -17.31 14.30 -8.13
N GLN A 148 -16.66 15.14 -7.35
CA GLN A 148 -15.98 14.74 -6.12
C GLN A 148 -16.81 15.16 -4.90
N ILE A 149 -17.07 14.23 -4.00
CA ILE A 149 -17.69 14.44 -2.67
C ILE A 149 -16.56 14.28 -1.64
N ARG A 150 -16.07 15.39 -1.12
CA ARG A 150 -14.86 15.42 -0.28
C ARG A 150 -15.12 16.14 1.03
N ALA A 151 -14.79 15.51 2.13
CA ALA A 151 -14.78 16.17 3.43
C ALA A 151 -13.59 17.16 3.52
N ARG A 152 -13.76 18.26 4.26
CA ARG A 152 -12.64 19.16 4.60
C ARG A 152 -11.69 18.50 5.58
N ASP A 153 -12.24 17.72 6.50
CA ASP A 153 -11.47 16.89 7.41
C ASP A 153 -10.74 15.78 6.64
N GLU A 154 -9.42 15.73 6.76
CA GLU A 154 -8.56 14.77 6.07
C GLU A 154 -8.79 13.33 6.54
N GLU A 155 -9.11 13.12 7.81
CA GLU A 155 -9.39 11.79 8.36
C GLU A 155 -10.66 11.14 7.78
N ALA A 156 -11.59 11.96 7.28
CA ALA A 156 -12.83 11.52 6.62
C ALA A 156 -12.64 11.20 5.12
N ARG A 157 -11.48 11.48 4.53
CA ARG A 157 -11.25 11.32 3.09
C ARG A 157 -10.83 9.91 2.68
N ALA A 158 -10.27 9.12 3.59
CA ALA A 158 -9.89 7.72 3.33
C ALA A 158 -11.13 6.83 3.42
N VAL A 159 -11.80 6.61 2.28
CA VAL A 159 -13.05 5.85 2.18
C VAL A 159 -12.77 4.40 1.84
N THR A 160 -13.19 3.50 2.70
CA THR A 160 -12.94 2.05 2.61
C THR A 160 -14.14 1.26 2.13
N ALA A 161 -15.36 1.75 2.40
CA ALA A 161 -16.60 1.10 1.98
C ALA A 161 -17.68 2.14 1.66
N ILE A 162 -18.56 1.87 0.70
CA ILE A 162 -19.69 2.71 0.35
C ILE A 162 -20.95 1.87 0.19
N LEU A 163 -22.09 2.42 0.61
CA LEU A 163 -23.40 1.81 0.41
C LEU A 163 -24.42 2.90 0.07
N PRO A 164 -24.82 3.05 -1.22
CA PRO A 164 -25.93 3.91 -1.60
C PRO A 164 -27.26 3.35 -1.07
N LEU A 165 -28.05 4.21 -0.47
CA LEU A 165 -29.33 3.86 0.13
C LEU A 165 -30.49 4.25 -0.80
N GLY A 166 -31.61 3.50 -0.72
CA GLY A 166 -32.82 3.79 -1.49
C GLY A 166 -33.43 5.18 -1.21
N SER A 167 -33.06 5.80 -0.09
CA SER A 167 -33.43 7.18 0.26
C SER A 167 -32.65 8.27 -0.49
N GLY A 168 -31.68 7.88 -1.32
CA GLY A 168 -30.76 8.81 -1.99
C GLY A 168 -29.59 9.29 -1.11
N ARG A 169 -29.45 8.73 0.08
CA ARG A 169 -28.32 8.98 0.96
C ARG A 169 -27.19 7.96 0.69
N LEU A 170 -25.98 8.30 1.12
CA LEU A 170 -24.81 7.43 0.98
C LEU A 170 -24.21 7.15 2.35
N LEU A 171 -24.11 5.88 2.72
CA LEU A 171 -23.27 5.47 3.84
C LEU A 171 -21.80 5.34 3.36
N ILE A 172 -20.89 5.87 4.16
CA ILE A 172 -19.47 5.94 3.88
C ILE A 172 -18.73 5.35 5.07
N GLY A 173 -18.05 4.23 4.86
CA GLY A 173 -17.09 3.68 5.81
C GLY A 173 -15.76 4.41 5.64
N ALA A 174 -15.25 4.98 6.73
CA ALA A 174 -13.96 5.67 6.76
C ALA A 174 -12.92 4.83 7.52
N ALA A 175 -11.65 5.00 7.16
CA ALA A 175 -10.56 4.27 7.79
C ALA A 175 -10.33 4.67 9.27
N LYS A 176 -10.67 5.91 9.64
CA LYS A 176 -10.41 6.43 10.99
C LYS A 176 -11.65 6.92 11.74
N LEU A 177 -12.66 7.39 11.01
CA LEU A 177 -13.85 8.03 11.60
C LEU A 177 -15.08 7.12 11.65
N GLY A 178 -14.92 5.82 11.39
CA GLY A 178 -16.02 4.87 11.44
C GLY A 178 -17.02 5.05 10.31
N LEU A 179 -18.31 5.06 10.65
CA LEU A 179 -19.40 5.13 9.69
C LEU A 179 -20.00 6.53 9.59
N LEU A 180 -19.93 7.09 8.39
CA LEU A 180 -20.48 8.41 8.07
C LEU A 180 -21.69 8.27 7.14
N ILE A 181 -22.55 9.28 7.12
CA ILE A 181 -23.69 9.38 6.20
C ILE A 181 -23.70 10.73 5.50
N TYR A 182 -23.79 10.69 4.17
CA TYR A 182 -23.95 11.83 3.29
C TYR A 182 -25.40 11.93 2.81
N ASP A 183 -26.03 13.10 2.92
CA ASP A 183 -27.43 13.34 2.57
C ASP A 183 -27.64 14.24 1.32
N GLY A 184 -26.56 14.45 0.55
CA GLY A 184 -26.54 15.35 -0.62
C GLY A 184 -26.04 16.76 -0.31
N LYS A 185 -25.92 17.14 0.97
CA LYS A 185 -25.43 18.47 1.40
C LYS A 185 -24.48 18.40 2.58
N THR A 186 -24.72 17.47 3.51
CA THR A 186 -23.99 17.36 4.76
C THR A 186 -23.41 15.97 4.93
N LEU A 187 -22.27 15.91 5.59
CA LEU A 187 -21.65 14.67 6.03
C LEU A 187 -21.62 14.66 7.56
N LYS A 188 -22.05 13.57 8.18
CA LYS A 188 -22.09 13.43 9.63
C LYS A 188 -21.84 11.99 10.05
N HIS A 189 -21.43 11.78 11.29
CA HIS A 189 -21.36 10.44 11.87
C HIS A 189 -22.75 9.78 11.83
N PHE A 190 -22.81 8.53 11.37
CA PHE A 190 -24.05 7.77 11.33
C PHE A 190 -24.48 7.36 12.74
N HIS A 191 -23.54 6.82 13.52
CA HIS A 191 -23.77 6.40 14.89
C HIS A 191 -22.47 6.42 15.70
N THR A 192 -22.50 6.91 16.94
CA THR A 192 -21.31 7.06 17.80
C THR A 192 -20.63 5.75 18.17
N THR A 193 -21.35 4.61 18.14
CA THR A 193 -20.75 3.28 18.38
C THR A 193 -19.70 2.90 17.33
N THR A 194 -19.69 3.54 16.16
CA THR A 194 -18.73 3.24 15.08
C THR A 194 -17.55 4.19 15.06
N ASP A 195 -17.55 5.22 15.90
CA ASP A 195 -16.48 6.21 15.95
C ASP A 195 -15.13 5.53 16.20
N ASN A 196 -14.14 5.88 15.39
CA ASN A 196 -12.78 5.30 15.38
C ASN A 196 -12.67 3.83 14.91
N PHE A 197 -13.72 3.22 14.36
CA PHE A 197 -13.59 1.91 13.75
C PHE A 197 -13.12 2.02 12.31
N TYR A 198 -12.25 1.10 11.92
CA TYR A 198 -11.92 0.92 10.50
C TYR A 198 -13.04 0.06 9.87
N VAL A 199 -13.95 0.68 9.11
CA VAL A 199 -15.06 -0.01 8.45
C VAL A 199 -14.54 -0.69 7.18
N THR A 200 -14.80 -1.96 7.00
CA THR A 200 -14.32 -2.75 5.85
C THR A 200 -15.45 -3.14 4.88
N ALA A 201 -16.66 -3.32 5.37
CA ALA A 201 -17.79 -3.78 4.57
C ALA A 201 -19.11 -3.19 5.08
N LEU A 202 -20.02 -2.89 4.16
CA LEU A 202 -21.37 -2.40 4.44
C LEU A 202 -22.38 -3.24 3.66
N ALA A 203 -23.47 -3.64 4.29
CA ALA A 203 -24.59 -4.33 3.63
C ALA A 203 -25.92 -4.06 4.34
N GLY A 204 -27.01 -3.99 3.57
CA GLY A 204 -28.37 -3.81 4.10
C GLY A 204 -29.01 -2.48 3.72
N SER A 205 -29.79 -1.94 4.63
CA SER A 205 -30.54 -0.71 4.48
C SER A 205 -30.44 0.13 5.76
N GLU A 206 -31.10 1.30 5.80
CA GLU A 206 -31.15 2.11 7.02
C GLU A 206 -31.93 1.46 8.17
N ALA A 207 -32.89 0.58 7.85
CA ALA A 207 -33.68 -0.12 8.85
C ALA A 207 -32.97 -1.34 9.43
N GLU A 208 -32.12 -1.96 8.62
CA GLU A 208 -31.35 -3.14 8.97
C GLU A 208 -29.98 -3.07 8.28
N LEU A 209 -28.95 -2.72 9.04
CA LEU A 209 -27.62 -2.45 8.54
C LEU A 209 -26.57 -3.34 9.21
N TRP A 210 -25.73 -3.95 8.38
CA TRP A 210 -24.59 -4.73 8.78
C TRP A 210 -23.29 -3.99 8.45
N VAL A 211 -22.42 -3.83 9.44
CA VAL A 211 -21.15 -3.09 9.31
C VAL A 211 -20.00 -4.01 9.71
N GLY A 212 -19.17 -4.36 8.76
CA GLY A 212 -17.93 -5.10 9.00
C GLY A 212 -16.79 -4.16 9.37
N THR A 213 -15.93 -4.61 10.28
CA THR A 213 -14.76 -3.84 10.73
C THR A 213 -13.48 -4.65 10.61
N LEU A 214 -12.34 -3.97 10.64
CA LEU A 214 -11.02 -4.60 10.56
C LEU A 214 -10.67 -5.39 11.81
N ASN A 215 -11.02 -4.88 13.02
CA ASN A 215 -10.55 -5.45 14.29
C ASN A 215 -11.66 -5.59 15.34
N ASP A 216 -12.88 -5.12 15.05
CA ASP A 216 -13.95 -5.01 16.04
C ASP A 216 -15.14 -5.92 15.76
N GLY A 217 -15.01 -6.83 14.79
CA GLY A 217 -16.04 -7.77 14.40
C GLY A 217 -17.11 -7.15 13.51
N LEU A 218 -18.32 -7.66 13.64
CA LEU A 218 -19.50 -7.28 12.90
C LEU A 218 -20.45 -6.47 13.81
N LEU A 219 -20.95 -5.34 13.31
CA LEU A 219 -22.03 -4.58 13.98
C LEU A 219 -23.32 -4.78 13.21
N TYR A 220 -24.41 -4.99 13.94
CA TYR A 220 -25.74 -5.17 13.42
C TYR A 220 -26.68 -4.10 14.00
N PHE A 221 -27.14 -3.21 13.15
CA PHE A 221 -28.08 -2.15 13.48
C PHE A 221 -29.48 -2.53 13.03
N HIS A 222 -30.42 -2.64 13.97
CA HIS A 222 -31.80 -3.00 13.70
C HIS A 222 -32.73 -2.46 14.78
N GLY A 223 -33.92 -2.00 14.41
CA GLY A 223 -34.95 -1.54 15.38
C GLY A 223 -34.48 -0.47 16.36
N GLY A 224 -33.47 0.33 15.98
CA GLY A 224 -32.86 1.35 16.85
C GLY A 224 -31.85 0.78 17.87
N GLN A 225 -31.55 -0.50 17.80
CA GLN A 225 -30.53 -1.18 18.62
C GLN A 225 -29.27 -1.43 17.81
N THR A 226 -28.15 -1.63 18.51
CA THR A 226 -26.87 -2.00 17.91
C THR A 226 -26.32 -3.22 18.66
N GLU A 227 -26.10 -4.29 17.94
CA GLU A 227 -25.46 -5.50 18.45
C GLU A 227 -24.05 -5.64 17.89
N ARG A 228 -23.09 -6.06 18.72
CA ARG A 228 -21.73 -6.38 18.31
C ARG A 228 -21.54 -7.90 18.35
N ILE A 229 -21.07 -8.45 17.24
CA ILE A 229 -20.86 -9.87 17.05
C ILE A 229 -19.37 -10.08 16.76
N GLY A 230 -18.69 -10.74 17.69
CA GLY A 230 -17.28 -11.08 17.64
C GLY A 230 -17.04 -12.57 17.75
N GLU A 231 -15.79 -12.95 18.03
CA GLU A 231 -15.40 -14.35 18.20
C GLU A 231 -16.13 -15.01 19.38
N GLU A 232 -16.41 -14.26 20.47
CA GLU A 232 -17.15 -14.75 21.62
C GLU A 232 -18.60 -15.13 21.28
N GLN A 233 -19.19 -14.50 20.25
CA GLN A 233 -20.51 -14.81 19.74
C GLN A 233 -20.47 -15.87 18.62
N GLY A 234 -19.27 -16.41 18.31
CA GLY A 234 -19.08 -17.47 17.33
C GLY A 234 -18.67 -17.01 15.93
N LEU A 235 -18.35 -15.72 15.73
CA LEU A 235 -17.78 -15.26 14.47
C LEU A 235 -16.36 -15.87 14.31
N PRO A 236 -15.98 -16.34 13.10
CA PRO A 236 -14.68 -17.01 12.91
C PRO A 236 -13.47 -16.13 13.22
N ASP A 237 -13.56 -14.82 12.97
CA ASP A 237 -12.50 -13.83 13.21
C ASP A 237 -13.13 -12.45 13.39
N ARG A 238 -12.44 -11.56 14.10
CA ARG A 238 -12.85 -10.14 14.27
C ARG A 238 -12.70 -9.33 13.00
N ARG A 239 -11.83 -9.75 12.09
CA ARG A 239 -11.63 -9.11 10.80
C ARG A 239 -12.72 -9.55 9.84
N VAL A 240 -13.59 -8.62 9.47
CA VAL A 240 -14.64 -8.85 8.48
C VAL A 240 -14.16 -8.33 7.13
N GLU A 241 -14.12 -9.19 6.12
CA GLU A 241 -13.68 -8.83 4.77
C GLU A 241 -14.86 -8.43 3.87
N ARG A 242 -15.97 -9.18 3.96
CA ARG A 242 -17.13 -8.98 3.10
C ARG A 242 -18.41 -9.46 3.79
N ILE A 243 -19.53 -8.89 3.38
CA ILE A 243 -20.87 -9.30 3.87
C ILE A 243 -21.76 -9.54 2.65
N ALA A 244 -22.40 -10.70 2.58
CA ALA A 244 -23.44 -11.01 1.60
C ALA A 244 -24.76 -11.29 2.32
N LEU A 245 -25.85 -10.71 1.84
CA LEU A 245 -27.17 -10.89 2.43
C LEU A 245 -28.06 -11.75 1.54
N SER A 246 -28.80 -12.70 2.13
CA SER A 246 -29.80 -13.48 1.43
C SER A 246 -30.82 -14.08 2.41
N ALA A 247 -32.11 -13.98 2.08
CA ALA A 247 -33.20 -14.60 2.82
C ALA A 247 -33.17 -14.34 4.34
N GLY A 248 -32.90 -13.09 4.76
CA GLY A 248 -32.82 -12.70 6.16
C GLY A 248 -31.58 -13.23 6.90
N ARG A 249 -30.56 -13.64 6.18
CA ARG A 249 -29.26 -14.09 6.71
C ARG A 249 -28.14 -13.21 6.19
N ALA A 250 -27.12 -13.01 7.02
CA ALA A 250 -25.85 -12.41 6.65
C ALA A 250 -24.75 -13.48 6.60
N TYR A 251 -24.05 -13.57 5.50
CA TYR A 251 -22.84 -14.37 5.34
C TYR A 251 -21.66 -13.45 5.47
N VAL A 252 -20.83 -13.68 6.47
CA VAL A 252 -19.75 -12.77 6.91
C VAL A 252 -18.41 -13.42 6.63
N GLY A 253 -17.73 -12.96 5.60
CA GLY A 253 -16.40 -13.43 5.20
C GLY A 253 -15.32 -12.92 6.11
N THR A 254 -14.44 -13.81 6.55
CA THR A 254 -13.29 -13.52 7.39
C THR A 254 -12.04 -14.25 6.87
N PRO A 255 -10.82 -13.94 7.38
CA PRO A 255 -9.61 -14.65 6.99
C PRO A 255 -9.62 -16.16 7.25
N VAL A 256 -10.47 -16.65 8.16
CA VAL A 256 -10.47 -18.05 8.60
C VAL A 256 -11.81 -18.76 8.42
N GLY A 257 -12.72 -18.22 7.62
CA GLY A 257 -14.00 -18.84 7.30
C GLY A 257 -15.13 -17.84 7.08
N VAL A 258 -16.36 -18.35 6.92
CA VAL A 258 -17.56 -17.53 6.75
C VAL A 258 -18.54 -17.81 7.89
N GLY A 259 -18.90 -16.77 8.64
CA GLY A 259 -19.99 -16.82 9.63
C GLY A 259 -21.34 -16.70 8.95
N GLU A 260 -22.26 -17.65 9.17
CA GLU A 260 -23.67 -17.50 8.82
C GLU A 260 -24.41 -16.91 10.02
N VAL A 261 -24.94 -15.69 9.88
CA VAL A 261 -25.58 -14.92 10.95
C VAL A 261 -27.04 -14.67 10.63
N ARG A 262 -27.92 -14.80 11.62
CA ARG A 262 -29.32 -14.45 11.54
C ARG A 262 -29.75 -13.77 12.84
N GLU A 263 -30.44 -12.66 12.74
CA GLU A 263 -30.96 -11.93 13.90
C GLU A 263 -29.90 -11.75 15.00
N GLY A 264 -28.69 -11.30 14.63
CA GLY A 264 -27.58 -11.06 15.56
C GLY A 264 -26.85 -12.34 16.07
N LYS A 265 -27.30 -13.53 15.70
CA LYS A 265 -26.71 -14.80 16.18
C LYS A 265 -25.96 -15.54 15.10
N VAL A 266 -24.74 -15.97 15.38
CA VAL A 266 -23.98 -16.88 14.50
C VAL A 266 -24.60 -18.26 14.58
N LEU A 267 -25.12 -18.77 13.46
CA LEU A 267 -25.76 -20.08 13.36
C LEU A 267 -24.73 -21.19 13.17
N ARG A 268 -23.77 -20.96 12.28
CA ARG A 268 -22.67 -21.89 11.95
C ARG A 268 -21.55 -21.17 11.24
N VAL A 269 -20.40 -21.83 11.12
CA VAL A 269 -19.23 -21.39 10.37
C VAL A 269 -19.06 -22.27 9.14
N LEU A 270 -19.05 -21.65 7.96
CA LEU A 270 -18.83 -22.31 6.67
C LEU A 270 -17.37 -22.12 6.23
N SER A 271 -16.86 -23.00 5.36
CA SER A 271 -15.50 -22.94 4.77
C SER A 271 -14.39 -22.67 5.81
N LYS A 272 -14.42 -23.36 6.94
CA LYS A 272 -13.45 -23.21 8.04
C LYS A 272 -11.99 -23.31 7.56
N GLY A 273 -11.14 -22.40 8.05
CA GLY A 273 -9.72 -22.33 7.70
C GLY A 273 -9.44 -21.76 6.31
N ARG A 274 -10.45 -21.21 5.62
CA ARG A 274 -10.33 -20.62 4.29
C ARG A 274 -10.52 -19.10 4.34
N TYR A 275 -9.66 -18.38 3.66
CA TYR A 275 -9.78 -16.93 3.54
C TYR A 275 -10.94 -16.56 2.60
N ALA A 276 -11.99 -15.94 3.14
CA ALA A 276 -13.17 -15.53 2.40
C ALA A 276 -13.11 -14.03 2.06
N ARG A 277 -12.52 -13.70 0.91
CA ARG A 277 -12.34 -12.32 0.46
C ARG A 277 -13.57 -11.74 -0.25
N ALA A 278 -14.25 -12.57 -1.03
CA ALA A 278 -15.46 -12.21 -1.76
C ALA A 278 -16.55 -13.23 -1.51
N LEU A 279 -17.81 -12.78 -1.49
CA LEU A 279 -18.98 -13.64 -1.24
C LEU A 279 -20.09 -13.33 -2.23
N LEU A 280 -20.75 -14.37 -2.71
CA LEU A 280 -22.00 -14.27 -3.49
C LEU A 280 -22.92 -15.46 -3.17
N VAL A 281 -24.15 -15.15 -2.80
CA VAL A 281 -25.18 -16.21 -2.72
C VAL A 281 -25.75 -16.46 -4.11
N ASP A 282 -25.67 -17.71 -4.58
CA ASP A 282 -26.11 -18.15 -5.89
C ASP A 282 -27.02 -19.39 -5.75
N GLY A 283 -28.33 -19.14 -5.68
CA GLY A 283 -29.32 -20.13 -5.38
C GLY A 283 -29.16 -20.74 -3.97
N ASP A 284 -28.94 -22.05 -3.89
CA ASP A 284 -28.69 -22.77 -2.64
C ASP A 284 -27.20 -22.97 -2.32
N ALA A 285 -26.32 -22.23 -2.98
CA ALA A 285 -24.89 -22.25 -2.73
C ALA A 285 -24.34 -20.85 -2.40
N LEU A 286 -23.31 -20.83 -1.57
CA LEU A 286 -22.46 -19.67 -1.33
C LEU A 286 -21.19 -19.81 -2.15
N LEU A 287 -20.93 -18.87 -3.05
CA LEU A 287 -19.64 -18.73 -3.72
C LEU A 287 -18.71 -17.93 -2.82
N VAL A 288 -17.56 -18.50 -2.52
CA VAL A 288 -16.51 -17.91 -1.70
C VAL A 288 -15.29 -17.65 -2.58
N GLY A 289 -14.96 -16.39 -2.77
CA GLY A 289 -13.74 -15.98 -3.45
C GLY A 289 -12.58 -16.00 -2.46
N GLN A 290 -11.51 -16.69 -2.82
CA GLN A 290 -10.37 -16.96 -1.95
C GLN A 290 -9.13 -16.20 -2.43
N VAL A 291 -8.18 -16.00 -1.52
CA VAL A 291 -6.83 -15.51 -1.86
C VAL A 291 -6.03 -16.68 -2.41
N ALA A 292 -5.53 -16.54 -3.64
CA ALA A 292 -4.69 -17.52 -4.34
C ALA A 292 -5.30 -18.93 -4.55
N GLU A 293 -6.57 -19.15 -4.20
CA GLU A 293 -7.25 -20.46 -4.37
C GLU A 293 -8.49 -20.41 -5.28
N GLY A 294 -8.81 -19.25 -5.87
CA GLY A 294 -9.93 -19.06 -6.80
C GLY A 294 -11.30 -19.08 -6.13
N VAL A 295 -12.28 -19.75 -6.75
CA VAL A 295 -13.68 -19.79 -6.31
C VAL A 295 -14.03 -21.13 -5.66
N LEU A 296 -14.53 -21.10 -4.44
CA LEU A 296 -15.10 -22.24 -3.73
C LEU A 296 -16.63 -22.13 -3.72
N SER A 297 -17.34 -23.22 -4.01
CA SER A 297 -18.80 -23.30 -3.89
C SER A 297 -19.18 -24.13 -2.66
N VAL A 298 -19.93 -23.52 -1.74
CA VAL A 298 -20.36 -24.12 -0.47
C VAL A 298 -21.87 -24.25 -0.47
N PRO A 299 -22.44 -25.46 -0.38
CA PRO A 299 -23.91 -25.65 -0.27
C PRO A 299 -24.45 -24.98 0.99
N LEU A 300 -25.59 -24.30 0.87
CA LEU A 300 -26.27 -23.65 2.01
C LEU A 300 -27.28 -24.59 2.69
N SER A 301 -27.70 -25.67 2.03
CA SER A 301 -28.58 -26.71 2.55
C SER A 301 -27.76 -27.92 3.01
N GLY A 302 -28.00 -28.41 4.22
CA GLY A 302 -27.36 -29.61 4.81
C GLY A 302 -26.51 -29.32 6.05
N PRO A 303 -26.15 -30.35 6.84
CA PRO A 303 -25.27 -30.25 7.98
C PRO A 303 -23.84 -29.95 7.51
N GLU A 304 -23.08 -29.24 8.34
CA GLU A 304 -21.72 -28.75 8.06
C GLU A 304 -20.71 -29.88 7.74
N ASP A 305 -20.88 -31.05 8.36
CA ASP A 305 -19.95 -32.19 8.26
C ASP A 305 -20.00 -32.92 6.91
N ASP A 306 -21.05 -32.73 6.11
CA ASP A 306 -21.20 -33.33 4.77
C ASP A 306 -20.63 -32.46 3.63
N VAL A 307 -20.15 -31.25 3.94
CA VAL A 307 -19.54 -30.37 2.94
C VAL A 307 -18.09 -30.78 2.72
N LYS A 308 -17.89 -31.91 2.05
CA LYS A 308 -16.61 -32.13 1.32
C LYS A 308 -16.53 -31.02 0.29
N ALA A 309 -15.71 -30.02 0.60
CA ALA A 309 -15.42 -28.92 -0.32
C ALA A 309 -15.21 -29.50 -1.72
N ARG A 310 -16.14 -29.25 -2.64
CA ARG A 310 -15.92 -29.57 -4.04
C ARG A 310 -14.64 -28.84 -4.43
N ARG A 311 -13.75 -29.54 -5.13
CA ARG A 311 -12.44 -29.01 -5.55
C ARG A 311 -12.62 -27.58 -6.07
N PRO A 312 -11.66 -26.67 -5.81
CA PRO A 312 -11.71 -25.31 -6.35
C PRO A 312 -12.07 -25.35 -7.83
N ILE A 313 -13.03 -24.56 -8.24
CA ILE A 313 -13.43 -24.49 -9.65
C ILE A 313 -12.32 -23.74 -10.36
N VAL A 314 -11.56 -24.49 -11.16
CA VAL A 314 -10.45 -24.00 -11.94
C VAL A 314 -10.96 -23.39 -13.23
N ALA A 315 -10.44 -22.19 -13.58
CA ALA A 315 -10.70 -21.60 -14.87
C ALA A 315 -10.07 -22.45 -15.99
N VAL A 316 -10.90 -22.91 -16.93
CA VAL A 316 -10.40 -23.48 -18.19
C VAL A 316 -9.90 -22.30 -19.04
N ALA A 317 -8.63 -22.33 -19.47
CA ALA A 317 -8.08 -21.35 -20.39
C ALA A 317 -8.90 -21.40 -21.69
N GLY A 318 -9.47 -20.24 -22.08
CA GLY A 318 -10.14 -20.12 -23.40
C GLY A 318 -9.14 -20.42 -24.50
N THR A 319 -9.55 -21.28 -25.43
CA THR A 319 -8.80 -21.55 -26.66
C THR A 319 -8.92 -20.35 -27.59
N GLY A 320 -7.90 -19.47 -27.59
CA GLY A 320 -7.88 -18.31 -28.46
C GLY A 320 -6.61 -17.51 -28.31
N SER A 321 -5.61 -17.94 -28.98
CA SER A 321 -4.45 -17.34 -29.66
C SER A 321 -3.13 -18.03 -29.28
N ASN A 322 -2.36 -18.30 -30.33
CA ASN A 322 -1.00 -18.83 -30.31
C ASN A 322 -0.07 -17.90 -29.53
N ASP A 323 0.14 -18.15 -28.25
CA ASP A 323 1.26 -17.61 -27.50
C ASP A 323 2.31 -18.72 -27.30
N SER A 324 3.21 -18.75 -28.25
CA SER A 324 4.46 -19.49 -28.19
C SER A 324 5.43 -18.77 -27.24
N HIS A 325 5.22 -18.85 -25.93
CA HIS A 325 6.23 -18.47 -24.94
C HIS A 325 6.97 -19.71 -24.44
N PRO A 326 8.32 -19.80 -24.69
CA PRO A 326 9.11 -20.99 -24.37
C PRO A 326 9.42 -21.20 -22.87
N PHE A 327 8.89 -20.40 -21.95
CA PHE A 327 9.24 -20.43 -20.52
C PHE A 327 8.09 -20.77 -19.55
N ARG A 328 6.99 -21.40 -20.01
CA ARG A 328 6.03 -22.04 -19.10
C ARG A 328 6.44 -23.48 -18.80
N LYS A 329 7.56 -23.69 -18.11
CA LYS A 329 7.90 -24.93 -17.40
C LYS A 329 7.89 -24.70 -15.90
N GLY A 330 6.73 -24.42 -15.35
CA GLY A 330 6.44 -24.48 -13.94
C GLY A 330 5.15 -25.24 -13.72
N ARG A 331 5.03 -26.44 -14.28
CA ARG A 331 4.10 -27.42 -13.75
C ARG A 331 4.69 -27.94 -12.46
N GLY A 332 4.08 -27.58 -11.31
CA GLY A 332 4.15 -28.45 -10.15
C GLY A 332 3.81 -29.86 -10.62
N LYS A 333 4.45 -30.85 -10.06
CA LYS A 333 4.33 -32.26 -10.48
C LYS A 333 2.91 -32.82 -10.53
N ASP A 334 1.87 -32.05 -10.17
CA ASP A 334 0.48 -32.47 -10.03
C ASP A 334 -0.53 -31.68 -10.89
N GLY A 335 -0.10 -30.93 -11.90
CA GLY A 335 -1.03 -30.31 -12.85
C GLY A 335 -2.01 -29.30 -12.22
N ALA A 336 -1.69 -28.71 -11.07
CA ALA A 336 -2.53 -27.71 -10.41
C ALA A 336 -2.58 -26.42 -11.27
N PRO A 337 -3.78 -25.87 -11.51
CA PRO A 337 -3.95 -24.64 -12.27
C PRO A 337 -3.36 -23.44 -11.52
N ALA A 338 -3.02 -22.39 -12.27
CA ALA A 338 -2.51 -21.16 -11.72
C ALA A 338 -3.45 -20.61 -10.62
N SER A 339 -2.93 -20.38 -9.43
CA SER A 339 -3.67 -19.79 -8.31
C SER A 339 -4.00 -18.33 -8.64
N PHE A 340 -5.25 -17.90 -8.43
CA PHE A 340 -5.67 -16.51 -8.59
C PHE A 340 -6.51 -16.07 -7.39
N THR A 341 -6.43 -14.79 -7.06
CA THR A 341 -7.21 -14.16 -6.00
C THR A 341 -8.50 -13.61 -6.58
N VAL A 342 -9.64 -13.89 -5.95
CA VAL A 342 -10.94 -13.29 -6.29
C VAL A 342 -11.17 -12.08 -5.39
N GLU A 343 -11.26 -10.91 -5.99
CA GLU A 343 -11.45 -9.64 -5.28
C GLU A 343 -12.92 -9.32 -5.03
N GLU A 344 -13.79 -9.63 -6.00
CA GLU A 344 -15.22 -9.31 -5.92
C GLU A 344 -16.07 -10.26 -6.80
N PHE A 345 -17.33 -10.47 -6.39
CA PHE A 345 -18.35 -11.05 -7.25
C PHE A 345 -19.44 -10.02 -7.56
N PHE A 346 -19.97 -10.08 -8.77
CA PHE A 346 -21.17 -9.34 -9.14
C PHE A 346 -22.02 -10.12 -10.16
N VAL A 347 -23.28 -9.69 -10.30
CA VAL A 347 -24.27 -10.35 -11.16
C VAL A 347 -24.79 -9.33 -12.17
N VAL A 348 -24.86 -9.74 -13.45
CA VAL A 348 -25.48 -8.95 -14.51
C VAL A 348 -26.43 -9.86 -15.29
N GLY A 349 -27.71 -9.54 -15.22
CA GLY A 349 -28.72 -10.45 -15.76
C GLY A 349 -28.67 -11.83 -15.09
N GLU A 350 -28.50 -12.87 -15.90
CA GLU A 350 -28.35 -14.24 -15.41
C GLU A 350 -26.90 -14.68 -15.23
N SER A 351 -25.94 -13.91 -15.69
CA SER A 351 -24.51 -14.23 -15.63
C SER A 351 -23.89 -13.81 -14.30
N ARG A 352 -22.96 -14.63 -13.79
CA ARG A 352 -22.15 -14.37 -12.60
C ARG A 352 -20.75 -14.01 -13.03
N TYR A 353 -20.19 -13.01 -12.37
CA TYR A 353 -18.85 -12.52 -12.64
C TYR A 353 -18.01 -12.63 -11.40
N ALA A 354 -16.76 -13.03 -11.58
CA ALA A 354 -15.72 -13.01 -10.55
C ALA A 354 -14.59 -12.11 -11.04
N LEU A 355 -14.36 -11.01 -10.33
CA LEU A 355 -13.22 -10.14 -10.55
C LEU A 355 -12.00 -10.81 -9.93
N ALA A 356 -11.06 -11.24 -10.76
CA ALA A 356 -9.77 -11.72 -10.32
C ALA A 356 -8.77 -10.55 -10.27
N SER A 357 -7.72 -10.70 -9.49
CA SER A 357 -6.65 -9.69 -9.40
C SER A 357 -6.02 -9.36 -10.77
N ASP A 358 -6.09 -10.29 -11.72
CA ASP A 358 -5.48 -10.20 -13.06
C ASP A 358 -6.47 -10.25 -14.22
N GLY A 359 -7.76 -10.02 -13.96
CA GLY A 359 -8.78 -10.04 -15.01
C GLY A 359 -10.18 -10.34 -14.53
N LEU A 360 -11.06 -10.69 -15.47
CA LEU A 360 -12.47 -10.95 -15.22
C LEU A 360 -12.88 -12.33 -15.72
N MET A 361 -13.62 -13.03 -14.89
CA MET A 361 -14.22 -14.32 -15.22
C MET A 361 -15.74 -14.20 -15.25
N GLN A 362 -16.38 -14.94 -16.14
CA GLN A 362 -17.83 -15.03 -16.30
C GLN A 362 -18.27 -16.48 -16.18
N ARG A 363 -19.45 -16.68 -15.61
CA ARG A 363 -20.17 -17.96 -15.59
C ARG A 363 -21.62 -17.74 -15.97
N GLU A 364 -22.04 -18.39 -17.05
CA GLU A 364 -23.45 -18.49 -17.43
C GLU A 364 -24.21 -19.48 -16.52
N PRO A 365 -25.55 -19.40 -16.43
CA PRO A 365 -26.33 -20.34 -15.66
C PRO A 365 -26.02 -21.82 -16.03
N GLY A 366 -25.61 -22.62 -15.04
CA GLY A 366 -25.23 -24.03 -15.24
C GLY A 366 -23.90 -24.27 -15.97
N GLY A 367 -23.21 -23.21 -16.38
CA GLY A 367 -21.90 -23.27 -17.06
C GLY A 367 -20.70 -23.28 -16.11
N GLU A 368 -19.52 -23.36 -16.70
CA GLU A 368 -18.25 -23.24 -16.00
C GLU A 368 -17.71 -21.80 -16.03
N TRP A 369 -16.77 -21.47 -15.13
CA TRP A 369 -16.08 -20.19 -15.13
C TRP A 369 -15.14 -20.06 -16.33
N ARG A 370 -15.32 -19.04 -17.13
CA ARG A 370 -14.51 -18.72 -18.30
C ARG A 370 -13.90 -17.33 -18.15
N ARG A 371 -12.61 -17.20 -18.41
CA ARG A 371 -11.95 -15.89 -18.44
C ARG A 371 -12.42 -15.13 -19.70
N ILE A 372 -12.97 -13.94 -19.49
CA ILE A 372 -13.47 -13.06 -20.57
C ILE A 372 -12.62 -11.81 -20.75
N LEU A 373 -11.87 -11.43 -19.71
CA LEU A 373 -10.91 -10.34 -19.75
C LEU A 373 -9.64 -10.80 -19.02
N SER A 374 -8.51 -10.63 -19.62
CA SER A 374 -7.21 -10.69 -18.98
C SER A 374 -6.54 -9.33 -19.10
N SER A 375 -5.71 -8.99 -18.14
CA SER A 375 -4.80 -7.86 -18.26
C SER A 375 -3.82 -8.14 -19.41
N GLY A 376 -4.28 -8.01 -20.63
CA GLY A 376 -3.45 -8.25 -21.82
C GLY A 376 -2.61 -7.02 -22.15
N GLY A 377 -1.32 -7.21 -22.41
CA GLY A 377 -0.37 -6.18 -22.78
C GLY A 377 0.88 -6.18 -21.86
N ALA A 378 1.89 -5.42 -22.24
CA ALA A 378 3.07 -5.19 -21.40
C ALA A 378 2.67 -4.30 -20.22
N HIS A 379 2.26 -4.92 -19.11
CA HIS A 379 1.89 -4.23 -17.88
C HIS A 379 2.94 -4.50 -16.80
N LEU A 380 3.17 -3.50 -15.95
CA LEU A 380 3.90 -3.69 -14.71
C LEU A 380 3.18 -4.71 -13.82
N THR A 381 3.94 -5.52 -13.12
CA THR A 381 3.40 -6.58 -12.25
C THR A 381 2.67 -5.99 -11.03
N ASP A 382 3.15 -4.84 -10.53
CA ASP A 382 2.52 -4.14 -9.40
C ASP A 382 2.55 -2.61 -9.57
N SER A 383 1.78 -1.91 -8.75
CA SER A 383 1.78 -0.44 -8.64
C SER A 383 2.66 0.08 -7.51
N ASP A 384 2.98 -0.74 -6.51
CA ASP A 384 3.78 -0.34 -5.35
C ASP A 384 5.27 -0.42 -5.68
N ILE A 385 5.76 0.68 -6.29
CA ILE A 385 7.13 0.78 -6.76
C ILE A 385 8.06 1.08 -5.58
N SER A 386 9.08 0.28 -5.38
CA SER A 386 10.06 0.46 -4.29
C SER A 386 11.45 0.88 -4.77
N ALA A 387 11.83 0.53 -6.00
CA ALA A 387 13.13 0.88 -6.58
C ALA A 387 13.06 1.09 -8.09
N LEU A 388 13.86 2.01 -8.62
CA LEU A 388 13.96 2.28 -10.05
C LEU A 388 15.43 2.41 -10.47
N MET A 389 15.76 1.91 -11.66
CA MET A 389 17.02 2.15 -12.33
C MET A 389 16.82 2.03 -13.85
N VAL A 390 17.40 2.95 -14.60
CA VAL A 390 17.52 2.79 -16.05
C VAL A 390 18.95 2.36 -16.36
N ALA A 391 19.08 1.20 -16.98
CA ALA A 391 20.37 0.65 -17.37
C ALA A 391 20.96 1.41 -18.57
N SER A 392 22.27 1.28 -18.77
CA SER A 392 22.98 1.94 -19.89
C SER A 392 22.47 1.54 -21.27
N ASP A 393 21.79 0.41 -21.39
CA ASP A 393 21.13 -0.08 -22.63
C ASP A 393 19.69 0.45 -22.81
N GLY A 394 19.20 1.29 -21.89
CA GLY A 394 17.88 1.90 -21.92
C GLY A 394 16.76 1.06 -21.31
N ARG A 395 17.05 -0.14 -20.78
CA ARG A 395 16.04 -0.92 -20.05
C ARG A 395 15.75 -0.30 -18.69
N LEU A 396 14.46 -0.20 -18.38
CA LEU A 396 13.97 0.27 -17.09
C LEU A 396 13.73 -0.91 -16.15
N TRP A 397 14.45 -0.93 -15.04
CA TRP A 397 14.31 -1.90 -13.97
C TRP A 397 13.39 -1.30 -12.90
N VAL A 398 12.33 -2.02 -12.57
CA VAL A 398 11.29 -1.60 -11.62
C VAL A 398 11.20 -2.63 -10.51
N GLY A 399 11.63 -2.26 -9.31
CA GLY A 399 11.52 -3.10 -8.11
C GLY A 399 10.22 -2.83 -7.39
N TYR A 400 9.64 -3.86 -6.78
CA TYR A 400 8.41 -3.82 -5.99
C TYR A 400 8.67 -4.18 -4.53
N PHE A 401 7.76 -3.74 -3.68
CA PHE A 401 7.86 -4.03 -2.25
C PHE A 401 7.69 -5.53 -1.95
N ASP A 402 6.75 -6.22 -2.61
CA ASP A 402 6.44 -7.63 -2.34
C ASP A 402 6.25 -8.52 -3.60
N ARG A 403 6.52 -7.99 -4.80
CA ARG A 403 6.25 -8.65 -6.08
C ARG A 403 7.47 -8.76 -6.99
N GLY A 404 8.66 -8.89 -6.40
CA GLY A 404 9.89 -9.05 -7.16
C GLY A 404 10.29 -7.82 -7.97
N LEU A 405 10.64 -7.98 -9.23
CA LEU A 405 11.01 -6.88 -10.13
C LEU A 405 10.58 -7.15 -11.58
N ASP A 406 10.36 -6.07 -12.32
CA ASP A 406 10.17 -6.08 -13.77
C ASP A 406 11.36 -5.42 -14.48
N ILE A 407 11.68 -5.92 -15.65
CA ILE A 407 12.66 -5.34 -16.58
C ILE A 407 11.91 -4.98 -17.85
N LEU A 408 11.73 -3.67 -18.08
CA LEU A 408 11.02 -3.14 -19.26
C LEU A 408 12.06 -2.80 -20.33
N SER A 409 11.90 -3.41 -21.50
CA SER A 409 12.70 -3.08 -22.67
C SER A 409 12.15 -1.84 -23.38
N PRO A 410 12.98 -1.10 -24.14
CA PRO A 410 12.52 0.07 -24.89
C PRO A 410 11.41 -0.21 -25.92
N ASP A 411 11.28 -1.44 -26.39
CA ASP A 411 10.22 -1.90 -27.28
C ASP A 411 8.90 -2.24 -26.57
N GLY A 412 8.86 -2.07 -25.23
CA GLY A 412 7.69 -2.32 -24.39
C GLY A 412 7.56 -3.75 -23.89
N ALA A 413 8.50 -4.65 -24.18
CA ALA A 413 8.48 -6.00 -23.59
C ALA A 413 8.82 -5.95 -22.09
N VAL A 414 8.11 -6.71 -21.29
CA VAL A 414 8.31 -6.81 -19.84
C VAL A 414 8.74 -8.22 -19.48
N GLN A 415 9.86 -8.32 -18.77
CA GLN A 415 10.33 -9.54 -18.14
C GLN A 415 10.12 -9.42 -16.63
N HIS A 416 9.30 -10.28 -16.05
CA HIS A 416 9.09 -10.35 -14.59
C HIS A 416 10.02 -11.39 -13.96
N VAL A 417 10.59 -11.04 -12.80
CA VAL A 417 11.44 -11.93 -12.00
C VAL A 417 11.00 -11.86 -10.54
N GLU A 418 10.53 -13.00 -10.01
CA GLU A 418 10.09 -13.15 -8.63
C GLU A 418 10.57 -14.51 -8.10
N ASN A 419 11.21 -14.53 -6.94
CA ASN A 419 11.56 -15.73 -6.20
C ASN A 419 11.84 -15.37 -4.73
N GLU A 420 12.19 -16.35 -3.90
CA GLU A 420 12.40 -16.18 -2.45
C GLU A 420 13.51 -15.16 -2.07
N HIS A 421 14.43 -14.84 -2.97
CA HIS A 421 15.49 -13.86 -2.76
C HIS A 421 15.15 -12.49 -3.37
N ILE A 422 14.23 -12.43 -4.34
CA ILE A 422 13.81 -11.19 -4.98
C ILE A 422 12.45 -10.76 -4.39
N PHE A 423 12.53 -10.28 -3.18
CA PHE A 423 11.42 -9.84 -2.36
C PHE A 423 11.84 -8.56 -1.63
N CYS A 424 10.95 -7.56 -1.55
CA CYS A 424 11.24 -6.25 -0.99
C CYS A 424 12.52 -5.65 -1.61
N VAL A 425 12.42 -5.23 -2.88
CA VAL A 425 13.53 -4.64 -3.61
C VAL A 425 13.80 -3.23 -3.09
N ASN A 426 14.95 -3.01 -2.46
CA ASN A 426 15.29 -1.74 -1.82
C ASN A 426 16.10 -0.81 -2.72
N ARG A 427 16.98 -1.36 -3.56
CA ARG A 427 17.85 -0.62 -4.45
C ARG A 427 18.27 -1.45 -5.65
N ILE A 428 18.39 -0.81 -6.81
CA ILE A 428 18.91 -1.42 -8.04
C ILE A 428 20.04 -0.53 -8.57
N VAL A 429 21.22 -1.13 -8.85
CA VAL A 429 22.40 -0.41 -9.32
C VAL A 429 23.07 -1.17 -10.44
N GLU A 430 23.39 -0.49 -11.55
CA GLU A 430 24.21 -1.06 -12.62
C GLU A 430 25.71 -0.89 -12.29
N ASP A 431 26.45 -2.00 -12.21
CA ASP A 431 27.90 -1.99 -12.27
C ASP A 431 28.36 -2.17 -13.72
N ALA A 432 28.45 -1.04 -14.43
CA ALA A 432 28.84 -1.01 -15.83
C ALA A 432 30.24 -1.62 -16.07
N ARG A 433 31.15 -1.54 -15.07
CA ARG A 433 32.52 -2.09 -15.15
C ARG A 433 32.51 -3.63 -15.22
N ARG A 434 31.61 -4.25 -14.47
CA ARG A 434 31.41 -5.70 -14.43
C ARG A 434 30.33 -6.18 -15.40
N GLY A 435 29.59 -5.26 -16.04
CA GLY A 435 28.47 -5.59 -16.90
C GLY A 435 27.36 -6.35 -16.16
N ALA A 436 27.10 -5.95 -14.94
CA ALA A 436 26.15 -6.59 -14.03
C ALA A 436 25.18 -5.56 -13.44
N VAL A 437 23.99 -6.02 -13.05
CA VAL A 437 23.04 -5.26 -12.25
C VAL A 437 22.97 -5.92 -10.88
N ALA A 438 23.15 -5.12 -9.83
CA ALA A 438 23.05 -5.51 -8.43
C ALA A 438 21.72 -5.04 -7.85
N VAL A 439 20.99 -5.93 -7.20
CA VAL A 439 19.67 -5.71 -6.61
C VAL A 439 19.74 -6.00 -5.11
N ALA A 440 19.56 -4.97 -4.30
CA ALA A 440 19.43 -5.09 -2.85
C ALA A 440 18.01 -5.52 -2.50
N THR A 441 17.88 -6.55 -1.69
CA THR A 441 16.57 -7.08 -1.27
C THR A 441 16.53 -7.32 0.24
N ALA A 442 15.36 -7.65 0.78
CA ALA A 442 15.25 -8.10 2.17
C ALA A 442 15.93 -9.46 2.42
N ASN A 443 16.23 -10.24 1.37
CA ASN A 443 16.77 -11.61 1.44
C ASN A 443 18.11 -11.79 0.71
N GLY A 444 18.93 -10.75 0.68
CA GLY A 444 20.29 -10.79 0.11
C GLY A 444 20.55 -9.75 -0.95
N LEU A 445 21.73 -9.89 -1.56
CA LEU A 445 22.13 -9.18 -2.77
C LEU A 445 21.98 -10.14 -3.95
N VAL A 446 21.15 -9.77 -4.92
CA VAL A 446 20.99 -10.57 -6.16
C VAL A 446 21.67 -9.85 -7.32
N THR A 447 22.47 -10.57 -8.08
CA THR A 447 23.15 -10.02 -9.27
C THR A 447 22.59 -10.62 -10.55
N PHE A 448 22.51 -9.79 -11.59
CA PHE A 448 22.04 -10.15 -12.91
C PHE A 448 23.10 -9.82 -13.96
N ASP A 449 23.07 -10.54 -15.09
CA ASP A 449 23.81 -10.12 -16.28
C ASP A 449 23.06 -9.03 -17.06
N ARG A 450 23.69 -8.53 -18.12
CA ARG A 450 23.09 -7.52 -19.00
C ARG A 450 21.83 -8.00 -19.71
N ASP A 451 21.60 -9.30 -19.83
CA ASP A 451 20.39 -9.85 -20.46
C ASP A 451 19.24 -9.99 -19.45
N GLY A 452 19.43 -9.60 -18.19
CA GLY A 452 18.42 -9.73 -17.13
C GLY A 452 18.31 -11.16 -16.59
N ARG A 453 19.35 -12.00 -16.76
CA ARG A 453 19.40 -13.33 -16.15
C ARG A 453 20.09 -13.26 -14.81
N GLN A 454 19.45 -13.83 -13.79
CA GLN A 454 20.05 -13.94 -12.46
C GLN A 454 21.34 -14.77 -12.50
N LYS A 455 22.39 -14.24 -11.91
CA LYS A 455 23.72 -14.86 -11.84
C LYS A 455 24.01 -15.45 -10.48
N GLN A 456 23.87 -14.65 -9.43
CA GLN A 456 24.27 -15.01 -8.09
C GLN A 456 23.35 -14.37 -7.06
N THR A 457 23.16 -15.03 -5.96
CA THR A 457 22.59 -14.49 -4.72
C THR A 457 23.65 -14.57 -3.64
N LEU A 458 23.86 -13.48 -2.92
CA LEU A 458 24.75 -13.42 -1.76
C LEU A 458 23.93 -13.15 -0.51
N THR A 459 24.18 -13.93 0.52
CA THR A 459 23.50 -13.89 1.82
C THR A 459 24.54 -13.87 2.95
N ARG A 460 24.08 -13.97 4.20
CA ARG A 460 24.99 -14.13 5.35
C ARG A 460 25.88 -15.38 5.24
N GLU A 461 25.42 -16.43 4.59
CA GLU A 461 26.20 -17.64 4.36
C GLU A 461 27.39 -17.36 3.42
N ASP A 462 27.29 -16.33 2.58
CA ASP A 462 28.33 -15.90 1.64
C ASP A 462 29.18 -14.74 2.18
N GLY A 463 28.95 -14.31 3.44
CA GLY A 463 29.76 -13.30 4.13
C GLY A 463 29.12 -11.93 4.29
N LEU A 464 27.85 -11.73 3.92
CA LEU A 464 27.14 -10.52 4.27
C LEU A 464 26.91 -10.44 5.80
N ILE A 465 26.99 -9.24 6.37
CA ILE A 465 26.72 -9.06 7.81
C ILE A 465 25.22 -9.29 8.16
N ALA A 466 24.33 -9.06 7.20
CA ALA A 466 22.90 -9.35 7.29
C ALA A 466 22.31 -9.62 5.89
N ASP A 467 21.22 -10.40 5.82
CA ASP A 467 20.54 -10.69 4.55
C ASP A 467 19.75 -9.48 4.03
N HIS A 468 19.19 -8.68 4.93
CA HIS A 468 18.46 -7.48 4.55
C HIS A 468 19.43 -6.38 4.09
N VAL A 469 19.58 -6.20 2.78
CA VAL A 469 20.37 -5.12 2.17
C VAL A 469 19.46 -3.94 1.89
N THR A 470 19.72 -2.79 2.54
CA THR A 470 18.87 -1.58 2.46
C THR A 470 19.31 -0.62 1.35
N ASP A 471 20.60 -0.57 1.02
CA ASP A 471 21.14 0.28 -0.05
C ASP A 471 22.46 -0.27 -0.60
N ILE A 472 22.84 0.17 -1.79
CA ILE A 472 24.07 -0.17 -2.49
C ILE A 472 24.76 1.10 -2.97
N ALA A 473 26.05 1.23 -2.73
CA ALA A 473 26.92 2.21 -3.37
C ALA A 473 28.10 1.54 -4.07
N LEU A 474 28.37 1.90 -5.33
CA LEU A 474 29.61 1.48 -6.00
C LEU A 474 30.78 2.21 -5.33
N TYR A 475 31.71 1.47 -4.75
CA TYR A 475 32.81 2.00 -3.97
C TYR A 475 34.11 1.27 -4.21
N GLY A 476 35.19 2.02 -4.47
CA GLY A 476 36.48 1.43 -4.82
C GLY A 476 36.40 0.57 -6.10
N SER A 477 36.94 -0.65 -6.05
CA SER A 477 36.82 -1.63 -7.13
C SER A 477 35.55 -2.48 -7.06
N GLY A 478 34.76 -2.34 -5.99
CA GLY A 478 33.57 -3.13 -5.70
C GLY A 478 32.35 -2.31 -5.32
N MET A 479 31.69 -2.72 -4.27
CA MET A 479 30.50 -2.06 -3.72
C MET A 479 30.44 -2.10 -2.20
N ALA A 480 29.78 -1.12 -1.61
CA ALA A 480 29.39 -1.11 -0.21
C ALA A 480 27.89 -1.39 -0.11
N LEU A 481 27.49 -2.26 0.81
CA LEU A 481 26.13 -2.69 1.07
C LEU A 481 25.70 -2.21 2.45
N ALA A 482 24.65 -1.40 2.51
CA ALA A 482 24.02 -1.01 3.76
C ALA A 482 23.12 -2.12 4.29
N THR A 483 23.12 -2.31 5.60
CA THR A 483 22.24 -3.29 6.27
C THR A 483 21.80 -2.78 7.64
N PRO A 484 20.79 -3.39 8.30
CA PRO A 484 20.46 -3.10 9.70
C PRO A 484 21.56 -3.49 10.72
N ALA A 485 22.59 -4.24 10.30
CA ALA A 485 23.66 -4.70 11.18
C ALA A 485 25.01 -4.00 10.94
N GLY A 486 25.13 -3.17 9.90
CA GLY A 486 26.36 -2.48 9.51
C GLY A 486 26.51 -2.33 8.01
N ILE A 487 27.74 -2.19 7.56
CA ILE A 487 28.11 -2.10 6.13
C ILE A 487 28.96 -3.32 5.77
N THR A 488 28.61 -4.00 4.69
CA THR A 488 29.49 -5.01 4.06
C THR A 488 30.11 -4.40 2.81
N PHE A 489 31.43 -4.46 2.72
CA PHE A 489 32.19 -4.16 1.50
C PHE A 489 32.41 -5.45 0.72
N LEU A 490 32.12 -5.42 -0.56
CA LEU A 490 32.36 -6.51 -1.50
C LEU A 490 33.33 -6.04 -2.58
N ASP A 491 34.47 -6.68 -2.69
CA ASP A 491 35.46 -6.45 -3.73
C ASP A 491 36.09 -7.79 -4.20
N ASP A 492 37.12 -7.72 -5.01
CA ASP A 492 37.78 -8.90 -5.55
C ASP A 492 38.53 -9.72 -4.47
N SER A 493 38.75 -9.15 -3.27
CA SER A 493 39.33 -9.85 -2.11
C SER A 493 38.29 -10.60 -1.27
N GLY A 494 37.02 -10.37 -1.52
CA GLY A 494 35.90 -10.98 -0.81
C GLY A 494 35.01 -9.99 -0.07
N ALA A 495 34.31 -10.47 0.96
CA ALA A 495 33.43 -9.70 1.80
C ALA A 495 34.07 -9.33 3.14
N HIS A 496 34.03 -8.07 3.54
CA HIS A 496 34.39 -7.64 4.89
C HIS A 496 33.37 -6.62 5.40
N SER A 497 33.16 -6.59 6.71
CA SER A 497 32.07 -5.79 7.29
C SER A 497 32.55 -4.90 8.41
N ILE A 498 31.92 -3.74 8.53
CA ILE A 498 32.09 -2.80 9.65
C ILE A 498 30.74 -2.50 10.30
N TYR A 499 30.76 -2.28 11.60
CA TYR A 499 29.61 -1.93 12.43
C TYR A 499 30.03 -1.01 13.58
N ALA A 500 29.18 -0.77 14.57
CA ALA A 500 29.45 0.21 15.64
C ALA A 500 30.78 -0.03 16.37
N PHE A 501 31.21 -1.28 16.52
CA PHE A 501 32.49 -1.58 17.16
C PHE A 501 33.70 -1.05 16.38
N GLN A 502 33.60 -0.97 15.02
CA GLN A 502 34.62 -0.37 14.17
C GLN A 502 34.36 1.14 13.90
N GLY A 503 33.46 1.75 14.66
CA GLY A 503 33.27 3.19 14.69
C GLY A 503 32.03 3.73 13.98
N LEU A 504 31.16 2.93 13.39
CA LEU A 504 29.89 3.44 12.88
C LEU A 504 29.07 4.06 14.01
N ILE A 505 28.44 5.20 13.75
CA ILE A 505 27.61 5.89 14.75
C ILE A 505 26.39 5.05 15.16
N ASN A 506 25.89 4.21 14.24
CA ASN A 506 24.79 3.26 14.46
C ASN A 506 24.88 2.12 13.46
N ASN A 507 24.49 0.89 13.86
CA ASN A 507 24.52 -0.29 12.99
C ASN A 507 23.45 -0.25 11.88
N HIS A 508 22.31 0.38 12.14
CA HIS A 508 21.21 0.42 11.19
C HIS A 508 21.49 1.51 10.13
N VAL A 509 22.03 1.06 9.00
CA VAL A 509 22.38 1.92 7.86
C VAL A 509 21.26 1.87 6.83
N TYR A 510 20.71 3.04 6.47
CA TYR A 510 19.61 3.18 5.50
C TYR A 510 20.07 3.66 4.14
N ALA A 511 21.12 4.47 4.09
CA ALA A 511 21.58 5.09 2.86
C ALA A 511 23.11 5.12 2.78
N LEU A 512 23.65 4.95 1.58
CA LEU A 512 25.04 5.07 1.25
C LEU A 512 25.24 6.08 0.12
N GLY A 513 26.21 6.96 0.28
CA GLY A 513 26.66 7.84 -0.79
C GLY A 513 28.16 7.66 -0.99
N ALA A 514 28.61 7.44 -2.23
CA ALA A 514 30.03 7.30 -2.57
C ALA A 514 30.48 8.39 -3.54
N SER A 515 31.64 8.97 -3.29
CA SER A 515 32.30 9.93 -4.19
C SER A 515 33.82 9.79 -4.07
N GLY A 516 34.46 9.22 -5.10
CA GLY A 516 35.88 8.86 -5.04
C GLY A 516 36.16 7.87 -3.92
N GLU A 517 37.10 8.20 -3.03
CA GLU A 517 37.45 7.38 -1.86
C GLU A 517 36.57 7.66 -0.63
N GLN A 518 35.69 8.67 -0.70
CA GLN A 518 34.78 9.00 0.37
C GLN A 518 33.50 8.17 0.27
N LEU A 519 33.09 7.59 1.40
CA LEU A 519 31.79 6.96 1.60
C LEU A 519 31.08 7.67 2.76
N VAL A 520 29.84 8.03 2.57
CA VAL A 520 28.97 8.59 3.62
C VAL A 520 27.87 7.59 3.92
N ALA A 521 27.71 7.23 5.18
CA ALA A 521 26.68 6.30 5.64
C ALA A 521 25.63 7.05 6.46
N GLY A 522 24.39 7.03 6.00
CA GLY A 522 23.21 7.53 6.68
C GLY A 522 22.58 6.45 7.55
N THR A 523 22.45 6.72 8.83
CA THR A 523 22.00 5.75 9.83
C THR A 523 20.81 6.28 10.66
N LEU A 524 20.27 5.44 11.55
CA LEU A 524 19.33 5.90 12.59
C LEU A 524 19.95 6.88 13.61
N GLY A 525 21.27 6.86 13.78
CA GLY A 525 22.00 7.67 14.76
C GLY A 525 22.64 8.93 14.20
N GLY A 526 22.56 9.18 12.91
CA GLY A 526 23.23 10.26 12.20
C GLY A 526 24.02 9.78 11.00
N LEU A 527 25.13 10.47 10.70
CA LEU A 527 26.03 10.20 9.60
C LEU A 527 27.36 9.63 10.11
N SER A 528 27.90 8.64 9.41
CA SER A 528 29.29 8.25 9.52
C SER A 528 30.02 8.59 8.21
N LEU A 529 31.11 9.35 8.30
CA LEU A 529 31.98 9.68 7.17
C LEU A 529 33.14 8.71 7.16
N LEU A 530 33.33 8.03 6.03
CA LEU A 530 34.36 7.01 5.85
C LEU A 530 35.34 7.44 4.75
N MET A 531 36.58 7.04 4.90
CA MET A 531 37.65 7.18 3.92
C MET A 531 38.43 5.87 3.85
N GLY A 532 38.62 5.32 2.68
CA GLY A 532 39.30 4.03 2.53
C GLY A 532 38.68 2.90 3.35
N GLY A 533 37.35 2.87 3.50
CA GLY A 533 36.61 1.87 4.28
C GLY A 533 36.66 2.06 5.80
N SER A 534 37.33 3.09 6.32
CA SER A 534 37.43 3.34 7.77
C SER A 534 36.66 4.59 8.17
N VAL A 535 35.94 4.54 9.30
CA VAL A 535 35.20 5.68 9.85
C VAL A 535 36.18 6.69 10.44
N HIS A 536 36.12 7.94 9.99
CA HIS A 536 36.96 9.01 10.51
C HIS A 536 36.16 10.10 11.24
N ARG A 537 34.85 10.22 11.00
CA ARG A 537 34.00 11.21 11.67
C ARG A 537 32.55 10.76 11.75
N ASN A 538 31.92 11.06 12.88
CA ASN A 538 30.50 10.84 13.13
C ASN A 538 29.79 12.17 13.41
N LEU A 539 28.62 12.35 12.79
CA LEU A 539 27.80 13.55 12.86
C LEU A 539 26.38 13.22 13.29
N ASN A 540 25.86 13.99 14.23
CA ASN A 540 24.48 13.88 14.69
C ASN A 540 23.90 15.26 15.05
N THR A 541 22.68 15.31 15.56
CA THR A 541 22.00 16.55 15.96
C THR A 541 22.74 17.33 17.04
N ALA A 542 23.59 16.69 17.84
CA ALA A 542 24.33 17.33 18.93
C ALA A 542 25.62 18.03 18.46
N ASN A 543 26.23 17.60 17.33
CA ASN A 543 27.58 18.03 16.96
C ASN A 543 27.73 18.57 15.52
N SER A 544 26.66 18.62 14.71
CA SER A 544 26.81 18.94 13.28
C SER A 544 25.83 19.95 12.71
N GLY A 545 24.72 20.22 13.36
CA GLY A 545 23.63 21.02 12.81
C GLY A 545 22.53 20.22 12.11
N LEU A 546 22.64 18.87 12.06
CA LEU A 546 21.55 17.99 11.65
C LEU A 546 20.26 18.31 12.42
N LYS A 547 19.12 18.30 11.74
CA LYS A 547 17.81 18.51 12.37
C LYS A 547 17.13 17.21 12.80
N HIS A 548 17.58 16.08 12.27
CA HIS A 548 17.13 14.74 12.64
C HIS A 548 18.26 13.73 12.45
N ASN A 549 18.33 12.69 13.30
CA ASN A 549 19.39 11.70 13.23
C ASN A 549 19.08 10.55 12.26
N TRP A 550 17.82 10.29 11.97
CA TRP A 550 17.47 9.23 11.01
C TRP A 550 17.65 9.74 9.59
N ILE A 551 18.74 9.32 8.96
CA ILE A 551 19.11 9.69 7.60
C ILE A 551 18.64 8.61 6.64
N THR A 552 17.89 9.01 5.61
CA THR A 552 17.17 8.12 4.70
C THR A 552 17.73 8.10 3.28
N ALA A 553 18.37 9.19 2.84
CA ALA A 553 18.88 9.31 1.49
C ALA A 553 20.11 10.23 1.42
N LEU A 554 21.02 9.97 0.48
CA LEU A 554 22.28 10.70 0.28
C LEU A 554 22.59 10.84 -1.20
N VAL A 555 22.92 12.06 -1.65
CA VAL A 555 23.46 12.31 -3.00
C VAL A 555 24.59 13.32 -2.96
N PRO A 556 25.68 13.11 -3.72
CA PRO A 556 26.77 14.09 -3.84
C PRO A 556 26.38 15.22 -4.78
N VAL A 557 26.68 16.45 -4.42
CA VAL A 557 26.43 17.65 -5.23
C VAL A 557 27.58 18.66 -5.06
N GLY A 558 28.36 18.90 -6.11
CA GLY A 558 29.36 19.95 -6.16
C GLY A 558 30.48 19.85 -5.11
N GLY A 559 30.79 18.66 -4.60
CA GLY A 559 31.78 18.43 -3.54
C GLY A 559 31.18 18.39 -2.13
N ASP A 560 29.91 18.77 -1.96
CA ASP A 560 29.10 18.60 -0.77
C ASP A 560 28.17 17.38 -0.92
N TRP A 561 27.35 17.11 0.12
CA TRP A 561 26.31 16.10 0.09
C TRP A 561 24.95 16.72 0.41
N LEU A 562 23.93 16.32 -0.29
CA LEU A 562 22.55 16.51 0.15
C LEU A 562 22.10 15.29 0.94
N VAL A 563 21.48 15.58 2.07
CA VAL A 563 21.12 14.61 3.12
C VAL A 563 19.63 14.66 3.34
N GLY A 564 18.94 13.62 2.91
CA GLY A 564 17.53 13.40 3.20
C GLY A 564 17.35 12.77 4.57
N ALA A 565 16.37 13.24 5.33
CA ALA A 565 16.11 12.76 6.68
C ALA A 565 14.63 12.44 6.91
N TYR A 566 14.37 11.54 7.84
CA TYR A 566 13.04 11.24 8.34
C TYR A 566 12.55 12.39 9.23
N GLY A 567 11.60 13.19 8.74
CA GLY A 567 10.99 14.27 9.51
C GLY A 567 11.76 15.60 9.52
N ALA A 568 12.75 15.79 8.64
CA ALA A 568 13.49 17.06 8.53
C ALA A 568 13.73 17.54 7.08
N GLY A 569 13.20 16.82 6.08
CA GLY A 569 13.40 17.14 4.68
C GLY A 569 14.86 16.96 4.23
N VAL A 570 15.36 17.89 3.40
CA VAL A 570 16.71 17.82 2.81
C VAL A 570 17.62 18.88 3.44
N MET A 571 18.80 18.47 3.88
CA MET A 571 19.88 19.31 4.43
C MET A 571 21.13 19.19 3.57
N ARG A 572 22.10 20.10 3.76
CA ARG A 572 23.40 20.06 3.09
C ARG A 572 24.49 19.72 4.11
N LEU A 573 25.26 18.68 3.84
CA LEU A 573 26.50 18.37 4.52
C LEU A 573 27.65 18.99 3.68
N GLU A 574 28.29 20.00 4.21
CA GLU A 574 29.43 20.67 3.60
C GLU A 574 30.71 19.83 3.72
N ALA A 575 31.66 20.02 2.82
CA ALA A 575 32.97 19.34 2.83
C ALA A 575 33.71 19.48 4.17
N GLY A 576 33.51 20.56 4.91
CA GLY A 576 34.03 20.79 6.26
C GLY A 576 33.35 19.93 7.36
N GLY A 577 32.30 19.20 7.03
CA GLY A 577 31.56 18.35 7.96
C GLY A 577 30.58 19.09 8.86
N SER A 578 30.17 20.31 8.52
CA SER A 578 29.00 20.98 9.08
C SER A 578 27.77 20.69 8.27
N VAL A 579 26.60 20.70 8.91
CA VAL A 579 25.32 20.51 8.22
C VAL A 579 24.52 21.81 8.27
N ALA A 580 24.21 22.34 7.09
CA ALA A 580 23.42 23.54 6.90
C ALA A 580 22.00 23.21 6.41
N PRO A 581 20.98 24.02 6.74
CA PRO A 581 19.66 23.88 6.18
C PRO A 581 19.65 24.30 4.69
N THR A 582 18.73 23.70 3.91
CA THR A 582 18.33 24.15 2.56
C THR A 582 16.91 24.71 2.61
N GLU A 583 16.37 25.22 1.51
CA GLU A 583 14.94 25.59 1.40
C GLU A 583 14.00 24.39 1.58
N ALA A 584 14.49 23.17 1.31
CA ALA A 584 13.75 21.91 1.54
C ALA A 584 13.92 21.35 2.97
N THR A 585 14.65 22.04 3.85
CA THR A 585 14.74 21.66 5.28
C THR A 585 13.47 22.08 6.00
N LYS A 586 12.57 21.11 6.25
CA LYS A 586 11.27 21.37 6.87
C LYS A 586 10.93 20.27 7.88
N ILE A 587 10.63 20.68 9.11
CA ILE A 587 10.18 19.76 10.17
C ILE A 587 8.87 19.09 9.76
N GLY A 588 8.79 17.78 9.95
CA GLY A 588 7.66 16.94 9.56
C GLY A 588 7.75 16.36 8.15
N VAL A 589 8.65 16.86 7.28
CA VAL A 589 8.84 16.29 5.94
C VAL A 589 9.72 15.05 6.01
N VAL A 590 9.19 13.92 5.53
CA VAL A 590 9.91 12.64 5.44
C VAL A 590 10.42 12.45 4.02
N VAL A 591 11.73 12.41 3.85
CA VAL A 591 12.35 11.94 2.60
C VAL A 591 12.40 10.42 2.63
N ASN A 592 11.86 9.76 1.60
CA ASN A 592 11.82 8.31 1.53
C ASN A 592 13.23 7.69 1.42
N PRO A 593 13.43 6.49 1.97
CA PRO A 593 14.70 5.80 1.86
C PRO A 593 15.15 5.64 0.40
N THR A 594 16.40 5.96 0.14
CA THR A 594 17.05 5.91 -1.19
C THR A 594 16.38 6.74 -2.31
N ALA A 595 15.30 7.46 -2.01
CA ALA A 595 14.52 8.24 -2.98
C ALA A 595 15.11 9.65 -3.22
N MET A 596 16.42 9.75 -3.42
CA MET A 596 17.09 10.97 -3.87
C MET A 596 18.04 10.68 -5.02
N ILE A 597 18.06 11.59 -6.00
CA ILE A 597 18.96 11.50 -7.16
C ILE A 597 19.39 12.89 -7.62
N ALA A 598 20.58 13.01 -8.16
CA ALA A 598 21.11 14.21 -8.80
C ALA A 598 21.82 13.84 -10.11
N ASP A 599 21.65 14.63 -11.16
CA ASP A 599 22.30 14.41 -12.46
C ASP A 599 23.22 15.56 -12.89
N GLY A 600 23.43 16.55 -12.02
CA GLY A 600 24.20 17.74 -12.28
C GLY A 600 23.40 18.92 -12.87
N ARG A 601 22.13 18.72 -13.24
CA ARG A 601 21.20 19.79 -13.66
C ARG A 601 20.15 20.06 -12.60
N LEU A 602 19.66 19.04 -11.99
CA LEU A 602 18.69 19.14 -10.90
C LEU A 602 18.93 18.06 -9.83
N VAL A 603 18.30 18.26 -8.69
CA VAL A 603 18.23 17.30 -7.61
C VAL A 603 16.76 16.96 -7.34
N LEU A 604 16.46 15.70 -7.21
CA LEU A 604 15.12 15.23 -6.88
C LEU A 604 15.11 14.50 -5.54
N ALA A 605 14.06 14.73 -4.74
CA ALA A 605 13.85 13.98 -3.51
C ALA A 605 12.35 13.57 -3.40
N GLY A 606 12.12 12.28 -3.31
CA GLY A 606 10.79 11.70 -3.08
C GLY A 606 10.42 11.77 -1.61
N THR A 607 9.17 12.17 -1.32
CA THR A 607 8.66 12.27 0.05
C THR A 607 7.54 11.26 0.31
N LEU A 608 7.29 10.97 1.58
CA LEU A 608 6.26 10.03 2.01
C LEU A 608 4.82 10.53 1.68
N ASP A 609 4.56 11.84 1.81
CA ASP A 609 3.20 12.39 1.74
C ASP A 609 3.10 13.79 1.11
N GLN A 610 4.22 14.35 0.63
CA GLN A 610 4.27 15.70 0.06
C GLN A 610 4.68 15.73 -1.41
N GLY A 611 4.73 14.58 -2.09
CA GLY A 611 5.08 14.47 -3.49
C GLY A 611 6.57 14.57 -3.75
N LEU A 612 6.95 15.21 -4.85
CA LEU A 612 8.31 15.33 -5.34
C LEU A 612 8.89 16.70 -5.01
N LEU A 613 10.02 16.73 -4.31
CA LEU A 613 10.85 17.93 -4.16
C LEU A 613 11.82 18.01 -5.33
N VAL A 614 11.87 19.16 -5.99
CA VAL A 614 12.74 19.46 -7.13
C VAL A 614 13.67 20.60 -6.76
N GLY A 615 14.96 20.33 -6.70
CA GLY A 615 16.03 21.26 -6.41
C GLY A 615 16.81 21.66 -7.67
N ASP A 616 17.37 22.86 -7.69
CA ASP A 616 18.31 23.26 -8.75
C ASP A 616 19.60 22.41 -8.69
N ALA A 617 20.46 22.55 -9.70
CA ALA A 617 21.73 21.81 -9.81
C ALA A 617 22.61 21.85 -8.55
N THR A 618 22.46 22.91 -7.75
CA THR A 618 23.20 23.09 -6.50
C THR A 618 22.45 22.56 -5.28
N GLY A 619 21.17 22.24 -5.40
CA GLY A 619 20.30 21.88 -4.26
C GLY A 619 20.08 23.02 -3.28
N THR A 620 20.10 24.27 -3.76
CA THR A 620 19.89 25.47 -2.95
C THR A 620 18.43 25.92 -2.99
N ARG A 621 17.85 26.07 -4.18
CA ARG A 621 16.44 26.43 -4.39
C ARG A 621 15.62 25.18 -4.63
N TRP A 622 14.44 25.15 -4.05
CA TRP A 622 13.57 23.99 -4.11
C TRP A 622 12.12 24.36 -4.41
N THR A 623 11.46 23.52 -5.19
CA THR A 623 10.02 23.55 -5.43
C THR A 623 9.41 22.20 -5.08
N THR A 624 8.09 22.17 -4.86
CA THR A 624 7.37 20.93 -4.56
C THR A 624 6.34 20.68 -5.65
N ILE A 625 6.34 19.48 -6.22
CA ILE A 625 5.36 19.03 -7.20
C ILE A 625 4.46 17.99 -6.56
N THR A 626 3.16 18.27 -6.57
CA THR A 626 2.12 17.36 -6.06
C THR A 626 1.12 16.96 -7.14
N ALA A 627 1.00 17.76 -8.21
CA ALA A 627 0.07 17.52 -9.29
C ALA A 627 0.66 16.58 -10.36
N GLY A 628 -0.16 15.68 -10.89
CA GLY A 628 0.22 14.75 -11.96
C GLY A 628 0.94 13.49 -11.46
N LEU A 629 1.14 13.31 -10.16
CA LEU A 629 1.70 12.11 -9.55
C LEU A 629 0.58 11.11 -9.19
N PRO A 630 0.78 9.80 -9.42
CA PRO A 630 -0.19 8.77 -9.02
C PRO A 630 -0.41 8.68 -7.51
N SER A 631 0.59 9.04 -6.70
CA SER A 631 0.53 9.20 -5.26
C SER A 631 1.52 10.27 -4.81
N LEU A 632 1.24 10.90 -3.67
CA LEU A 632 2.18 11.82 -3.01
C LEU A 632 3.30 11.10 -2.25
N ASN A 633 3.17 9.78 -2.08
CA ASN A 633 4.25 8.91 -1.61
C ASN A 633 5.16 8.53 -2.77
N VAL A 634 6.20 9.33 -3.01
CA VAL A 634 7.22 9.10 -4.05
C VAL A 634 8.34 8.25 -3.47
N THR A 635 8.42 7.01 -3.91
CA THR A 635 9.26 5.95 -3.31
C THR A 635 10.56 5.70 -4.06
N ALA A 636 10.60 5.97 -5.37
CA ALA A 636 11.77 5.67 -6.19
C ALA A 636 11.93 6.68 -7.34
N LEU A 637 13.17 6.95 -7.71
CA LEU A 637 13.53 7.91 -8.74
C LEU A 637 14.64 7.36 -9.65
N ALA A 638 14.54 7.64 -10.95
CA ALA A 638 15.61 7.42 -11.91
C ALA A 638 15.64 8.53 -12.96
N ILE A 639 16.83 8.87 -13.46
CA ILE A 639 17.02 9.84 -14.56
C ILE A 639 17.85 9.16 -15.66
N HIS A 640 17.40 9.29 -16.89
CA HIS A 640 18.15 8.80 -18.04
C HIS A 640 17.84 9.63 -19.29
N ASN A 641 18.88 10.13 -19.96
CA ASN A 641 18.77 10.89 -21.20
C ASN A 641 17.74 12.06 -21.17
N GLY A 642 17.71 12.83 -20.06
CA GLY A 642 16.79 13.96 -19.90
C GLY A 642 15.34 13.56 -19.62
N VAL A 643 15.08 12.31 -19.26
CA VAL A 643 13.78 11.80 -18.80
C VAL A 643 13.89 11.38 -17.35
N VAL A 644 13.00 11.88 -16.53
CA VAL A 644 12.84 11.52 -15.13
C VAL A 644 11.73 10.49 -15.00
N TYR A 645 12.03 9.38 -14.33
CA TYR A 645 11.10 8.31 -13.97
C TYR A 645 10.82 8.39 -12.48
N ILE A 646 9.55 8.38 -12.11
CA ILE A 646 9.09 8.60 -10.73
C ILE A 646 8.16 7.45 -10.35
N GLY A 647 8.65 6.61 -9.45
CA GLY A 647 7.89 5.54 -8.81
C GLY A 647 7.17 6.03 -7.57
N THR A 648 5.94 5.60 -7.41
CA THR A 648 5.11 5.86 -6.25
C THR A 648 4.53 4.55 -5.73
N GLU A 649 3.93 4.54 -4.54
CA GLU A 649 3.16 3.39 -4.05
C GLU A 649 1.95 3.03 -4.93
N ASN A 650 1.61 3.87 -5.91
CA ASN A 650 0.41 3.71 -6.73
C ASN A 650 0.66 3.83 -8.25
N GLY A 651 1.88 3.58 -8.68
CA GLY A 651 2.25 3.55 -10.09
C GLY A 651 3.49 4.34 -10.46
N LEU A 652 3.81 4.29 -11.74
CA LEU A 652 5.01 4.82 -12.36
C LEU A 652 4.65 5.88 -13.39
N VAL A 653 5.30 7.04 -13.31
CA VAL A 653 5.19 8.11 -14.32
C VAL A 653 6.57 8.54 -14.79
N LYS A 654 6.62 9.16 -15.97
CA LYS A 654 7.80 9.82 -16.50
C LYS A 654 7.49 11.26 -16.91
N ILE A 655 8.50 12.08 -16.94
CA ILE A 655 8.43 13.48 -17.41
C ILE A 655 9.77 13.86 -18.03
N SER A 656 9.73 14.75 -19.01
CA SER A 656 10.95 15.37 -19.51
C SER A 656 11.53 16.33 -18.47
N GLU A 657 12.82 16.27 -18.24
CA GLU A 657 13.55 17.03 -17.21
C GLU A 657 13.38 18.56 -17.36
N ASP A 658 13.24 19.06 -18.61
CA ASP A 658 13.03 20.48 -18.91
C ASP A 658 11.65 21.01 -18.47
N LYS A 659 10.74 20.13 -18.04
CA LYS A 659 9.41 20.50 -17.53
C LYS A 659 9.37 20.55 -15.99
N LEU A 660 10.43 20.13 -15.34
CA LEU A 660 10.60 20.19 -13.89
C LEU A 660 11.35 21.47 -13.48
#